data_93234c3312c28385b69799f54137a532
#
_entry.id   93234c3312c28385b69799f54137a532
#
_cell.length_a   1.000
_cell.length_b   1.000
_cell.length_c   1.000
_cell.angle_alpha   90.00
_cell.angle_beta   90.00
_cell.angle_gamma   90.00
#
_symmetry.space_group_name_H-M   'P 1'
#
loop_
_entity.id
_entity.type
_entity.pdbx_description
1 polymer ?
#
loop_
_entity_poly.entity_id
_entity_poly.type
_entity_poly.pdbx_seq_one_letter_code
_entity_poly.pdbx_strand_id
1 'polypeptide(L)'
;MDFNHSFNKPKYDISYLQHLLNSNSKHGLTGSINLGNTCYMNSAIACLSNTLELTNYFLTRKYEKDINENNQAGLKGRLVREWYKLLYKYWIENNKEGNPKNLRAIMGEIDKRFNLNEQQDSFEFLAILIDKIQEELNKVSKKSYEVIDKQKENETDIECAKRFWNYFVKRNNSIITDLFTGQCKSTTKCPFCQNVAITYETFNTLTLPIPDDNFLKQNKNNVQFKDTIIFYIPKLNFGNIVKIKFSLPVNAKLHDVVNYLNKIKDFKYQINSLDFMGIRDRFCVGIIQRNQMFFFKFDGFLFCSEKDNANCDKIIPLYIIRKLGHKKEYIANPRFLYVNKNMKYYDFLKKIYCIGRKYFKNPFDKNKNDPFESTYRCYLSNPNKYYKVLIDLIEEEFRNIFENPISQSKDFRNNLPFSIYMNNEINKREFIGKNQNSLFLNGNNSISDIIDSFLNINPKLEYKLVLKIILDSPYTKNDIKFNKCEEIISDDFGNNKFEYSNSINLNDCFRFYMKEETLGKGNEWFCKICQESRLAKRKIDLFYLPKFLIISLKRFSNVENQLIKDRQYIDFPIKDMDLSDYVLGPEKKKSKYDLYAVCRHFGSCDSGHYTALCQNIDNKWYQYNDSIVNEIDENEINTAEAYVLFFRRKYD
;
A
#
# COMPACT_ATOMS: atom_id res chain seq x y z
N MET A 1 17.81 13.06 -34.84
CA MET A 1 17.69 11.73 -34.20
C MET A 1 16.65 10.95 -34.95
N ASP A 2 16.97 9.78 -35.47
CA ASP A 2 16.00 8.93 -36.10
C ASP A 2 14.96 8.45 -35.09
N PHE A 3 13.69 8.49 -35.49
CA PHE A 3 12.58 7.99 -34.71
C PHE A 3 12.81 6.55 -34.16
N ASN A 4 13.42 5.68 -34.97
CA ASN A 4 13.85 4.35 -34.55
C ASN A 4 15.01 4.36 -33.54
N HIS A 5 15.81 5.43 -33.48
CA HIS A 5 16.97 5.53 -32.60
C HIS A 5 16.59 5.86 -31.15
N SER A 6 15.49 6.64 -30.95
CA SER A 6 14.97 6.97 -29.61
C SER A 6 14.34 5.76 -28.91
N PHE A 7 13.75 4.83 -29.69
CA PHE A 7 13.06 3.65 -29.14
C PHE A 7 13.92 2.36 -29.15
N ASN A 8 14.98 2.31 -29.97
CA ASN A 8 15.87 1.15 -30.08
C ASN A 8 17.21 1.30 -29.32
N LYS A 9 17.33 2.27 -28.41
CA LYS A 9 18.54 2.37 -27.57
C LYS A 9 18.65 1.13 -26.69
N PRO A 10 19.81 0.46 -26.68
CA PRO A 10 20.02 -0.75 -25.91
C PRO A 10 20.05 -0.44 -24.42
N LYS A 11 19.82 -1.51 -23.65
CA LYS A 11 20.05 -1.69 -22.21
C LYS A 11 20.28 -0.42 -21.37
N TYR A 12 19.57 -0.34 -20.24
CA TYR A 12 19.77 0.69 -19.22
C TYR A 12 21.26 0.82 -18.84
N ASP A 13 21.81 2.04 -18.95
CA ASP A 13 23.14 2.32 -18.43
C ASP A 13 23.06 2.57 -16.92
N ILE A 14 23.34 1.54 -16.16
CA ILE A 14 23.43 1.58 -14.69
C ILE A 14 24.81 1.08 -14.20
N SER A 15 25.80 1.12 -15.09
CA SER A 15 27.12 0.54 -14.86
C SER A 15 27.81 1.08 -13.60
N TYR A 16 27.72 2.38 -13.36
CA TYR A 16 28.30 2.99 -12.17
C TYR A 16 27.61 2.51 -10.89
N LEU A 17 26.28 2.45 -10.87
CA LEU A 17 25.52 1.95 -9.73
C LEU A 17 25.78 0.46 -9.47
N GLN A 18 25.93 -0.35 -10.54
CA GLN A 18 26.31 -1.76 -10.40
C GLN A 18 27.70 -1.92 -9.78
N HIS A 19 28.61 -1.00 -10.07
CA HIS A 19 29.93 -1.01 -9.45
C HIS A 19 29.85 -0.71 -7.94
N LEU A 20 28.93 0.15 -7.51
CA LEU A 20 28.69 0.44 -6.09
C LEU A 20 28.21 -0.79 -5.31
N LEU A 21 27.44 -1.70 -5.90
CA LEU A 21 26.99 -2.94 -5.25
C LEU A 21 28.15 -3.84 -4.78
N ASN A 22 29.30 -3.78 -5.43
CA ASN A 22 30.47 -4.58 -5.06
C ASN A 22 31.16 -4.05 -3.79
N SER A 23 30.77 -2.89 -3.29
CA SER A 23 31.20 -2.38 -1.99
C SER A 23 30.29 -2.92 -0.88
N ASN A 24 30.85 -3.21 0.31
CA ASN A 24 30.08 -3.71 1.47
C ASN A 24 29.10 -2.66 2.07
N SER A 25 28.84 -1.54 1.37
CA SER A 25 27.99 -0.45 1.83
C SER A 25 26.61 -0.50 1.19
N LYS A 26 25.57 -0.11 1.95
CA LYS A 26 24.20 0.03 1.46
C LYS A 26 24.07 1.37 0.75
N HIS A 27 23.72 1.38 -0.51
CA HIS A 27 23.56 2.59 -1.32
C HIS A 27 22.09 2.90 -1.61
N GLY A 28 21.74 4.19 -1.66
CA GLY A 28 20.38 4.63 -1.99
C GLY A 28 19.33 4.38 -0.92
N LEU A 29 19.73 3.97 0.29
CA LEU A 29 18.85 3.69 1.43
C LEU A 29 18.81 4.82 2.46
N THR A 30 19.01 6.05 2.01
CA THR A 30 18.91 7.25 2.85
C THR A 30 17.51 7.85 2.72
N GLY A 31 16.81 7.99 3.84
CA GLY A 31 15.52 8.69 3.91
C GLY A 31 15.69 10.22 3.96
N SER A 32 14.60 10.96 3.85
CA SER A 32 14.60 12.43 3.85
C SER A 32 13.95 12.97 5.13
N ILE A 33 14.54 13.97 5.77
CA ILE A 33 13.91 14.65 6.91
C ILE A 33 12.60 15.32 6.45
N ASN A 34 11.58 15.29 7.32
CA ASN A 34 10.34 16.03 7.09
C ASN A 34 10.52 17.49 7.53
N LEU A 35 10.41 18.42 6.59
CA LEU A 35 10.59 19.87 6.81
C LEU A 35 9.29 20.60 7.19
N GLY A 36 8.29 19.88 7.68
CA GLY A 36 6.94 20.36 7.93
C GLY A 36 5.99 20.03 6.76
N ASN A 37 5.20 18.98 6.92
CA ASN A 37 4.26 18.44 5.94
C ASN A 37 4.86 18.13 4.54
N THR A 38 6.17 17.81 4.47
CA THR A 38 6.88 17.55 3.21
C THR A 38 6.96 16.07 2.84
N CYS A 39 6.17 15.20 3.44
CA CYS A 39 6.12 13.77 3.10
C CYS A 39 5.76 13.52 1.62
N TYR A 40 4.93 14.40 1.01
CA TYR A 40 4.61 14.37 -0.41
C TYR A 40 5.84 14.51 -1.30
N MET A 41 6.72 15.45 -0.95
CA MET A 41 7.98 15.69 -1.64
C MET A 41 8.96 14.53 -1.40
N ASN A 42 9.11 14.09 -0.14
CA ASN A 42 10.03 13.02 0.23
C ASN A 42 9.72 11.70 -0.49
N SER A 43 8.43 11.36 -0.59
CA SER A 43 7.98 10.16 -1.32
C SER A 43 8.24 10.25 -2.83
N ALA A 44 7.99 11.43 -3.45
CA ALA A 44 8.28 11.66 -4.86
C ALA A 44 9.78 11.58 -5.16
N ILE A 45 10.62 12.18 -4.29
CA ILE A 45 12.08 12.12 -4.38
C ILE A 45 12.56 10.66 -4.27
N ALA A 46 12.06 9.90 -3.30
CA ALA A 46 12.44 8.50 -3.14
C ALA A 46 12.12 7.67 -4.39
N CYS A 47 10.92 7.81 -4.96
CA CYS A 47 10.55 7.12 -6.19
C CYS A 47 11.45 7.50 -7.37
N LEU A 48 11.68 8.80 -7.59
CA LEU A 48 12.49 9.28 -8.72
C LEU A 48 13.97 8.95 -8.54
N SER A 49 14.49 8.99 -7.29
CA SER A 49 15.87 8.57 -6.97
C SER A 49 16.11 7.08 -7.25
N ASN A 50 15.10 6.24 -7.15
CA ASN A 50 15.19 4.82 -7.50
C ASN A 50 14.91 4.54 -8.99
N THR A 51 14.77 5.57 -9.83
CA THR A 51 14.86 5.43 -11.29
C THR A 51 16.33 5.31 -11.68
N LEU A 52 16.87 4.09 -11.64
CA LEU A 52 18.31 3.81 -11.63
C LEU A 52 19.06 4.42 -12.79
N GLU A 53 18.50 4.41 -14.02
CA GLU A 53 19.16 4.99 -15.18
C GLU A 53 19.27 6.53 -15.09
N LEU A 54 18.25 7.19 -14.57
CA LEU A 54 18.28 8.63 -14.30
C LEU A 54 19.32 8.96 -13.22
N THR A 55 19.33 8.20 -12.15
CA THR A 55 20.27 8.37 -11.03
C THR A 55 21.70 8.13 -11.47
N ASN A 56 21.96 7.08 -12.27
CA ASN A 56 23.27 6.81 -12.87
C ASN A 56 23.75 7.96 -13.78
N TYR A 57 22.84 8.52 -14.58
CA TYR A 57 23.15 9.68 -15.43
C TYR A 57 23.62 10.89 -14.60
N PHE A 58 22.97 11.17 -13.47
CA PHE A 58 23.38 12.26 -12.58
C PHE A 58 24.68 11.93 -11.84
N LEU A 59 24.80 10.77 -11.20
CA LEU A 59 25.98 10.39 -10.41
C LEU A 59 27.26 10.28 -11.27
N THR A 60 27.16 9.93 -12.55
CA THR A 60 28.27 9.97 -13.51
C THR A 60 28.53 11.35 -14.06
N ARG A 61 27.85 12.39 -13.57
CA ARG A 61 27.99 13.81 -13.95
C ARG A 61 27.74 14.10 -15.43
N LYS A 62 27.09 13.19 -16.17
CA LYS A 62 26.72 13.40 -17.57
C LYS A 62 25.82 14.62 -17.77
N TYR A 63 24.99 14.94 -16.76
CA TYR A 63 24.07 16.08 -16.76
C TYR A 63 24.80 17.43 -16.97
N GLU A 64 26.05 17.59 -16.51
CA GLU A 64 26.78 18.86 -16.57
C GLU A 64 26.97 19.37 -18.00
N LYS A 65 27.18 18.44 -18.96
CA LYS A 65 27.33 18.75 -20.38
C LYS A 65 26.01 19.09 -21.07
N ASP A 66 24.88 18.68 -20.45
CA ASP A 66 23.55 18.85 -21.01
C ASP A 66 22.81 20.07 -20.39
N ILE A 67 23.40 20.75 -19.38
CA ILE A 67 22.81 21.97 -18.81
C ILE A 67 22.70 23.06 -19.88
N ASN A 68 21.48 23.58 -20.04
CA ASN A 68 21.20 24.70 -20.96
C ASN A 68 20.91 25.98 -20.17
N GLU A 69 21.97 26.75 -19.91
CA GLU A 69 21.87 28.02 -19.19
C GLU A 69 21.12 29.12 -19.98
N ASN A 70 20.99 28.96 -21.27
CA ASN A 70 20.31 29.92 -22.18
C ASN A 70 18.79 29.68 -22.27
N ASN A 71 18.27 28.58 -21.72
CA ASN A 71 16.85 28.31 -21.71
C ASN A 71 16.12 29.22 -20.71
N GLN A 72 15.29 30.13 -21.20
CA GLN A 72 14.51 31.06 -20.37
C GLN A 72 13.49 30.37 -19.43
N ALA A 73 13.03 29.16 -19.79
CA ALA A 73 12.13 28.36 -18.96
C ALA A 73 12.82 27.59 -17.85
N GLY A 74 14.18 27.50 -17.90
CA GLY A 74 15.02 26.86 -16.91
C GLY A 74 15.50 27.82 -15.83
N LEU A 75 16.15 27.28 -14.80
CA LEU A 75 16.75 28.01 -13.68
C LEU A 75 18.29 28.08 -13.78
N LYS A 76 18.83 28.08 -14.99
CA LYS A 76 20.28 28.12 -15.29
C LYS A 76 21.07 26.98 -14.63
N GLY A 77 20.49 25.77 -14.57
CA GLY A 77 21.09 24.58 -13.98
C GLY A 77 21.06 24.52 -12.44
N ARG A 78 20.38 25.46 -11.75
CA ARG A 78 20.30 25.47 -10.28
C ARG A 78 19.60 24.25 -9.73
N LEU A 79 18.48 23.86 -10.34
CA LEU A 79 17.66 22.71 -9.90
C LEU A 79 18.42 21.39 -10.11
N VAL A 80 18.99 21.19 -11.30
CA VAL A 80 19.68 19.91 -11.61
C VAL A 80 20.98 19.75 -10.83
N ARG A 81 21.69 20.85 -10.51
CA ARG A 81 22.86 20.81 -9.63
C ARG A 81 22.46 20.45 -8.19
N GLU A 82 21.35 20.97 -7.71
CA GLU A 82 20.87 20.64 -6.36
C GLU A 82 20.28 19.21 -6.30
N TRP A 83 19.59 18.78 -7.36
CA TRP A 83 19.16 17.39 -7.51
C TRP A 83 20.35 16.41 -7.49
N TYR A 84 21.42 16.70 -8.22
CA TYR A 84 22.66 15.92 -8.16
C TYR A 84 23.23 15.83 -6.74
N LYS A 85 23.36 16.97 -6.04
CA LYS A 85 23.88 16.99 -4.66
C LYS A 85 23.04 16.12 -3.72
N LEU A 86 21.72 16.15 -3.90
CA LEU A 86 20.81 15.34 -3.11
C LEU A 86 20.98 13.85 -3.40
N LEU A 87 21.07 13.47 -4.69
CA LEU A 87 21.33 12.09 -5.10
C LEU A 87 22.71 11.61 -4.60
N TYR A 88 23.72 12.46 -4.67
CA TYR A 88 25.06 12.14 -4.16
C TYR A 88 25.03 11.80 -2.66
N LYS A 89 24.32 12.59 -1.88
CA LYS A 89 24.12 12.32 -0.43
C LYS A 89 23.38 11.00 -0.19
N TYR A 90 22.38 10.68 -1.00
CA TYR A 90 21.55 9.49 -0.81
C TYR A 90 22.27 8.20 -1.24
N TRP A 91 23.08 8.29 -2.29
CA TRP A 91 23.67 7.11 -2.91
C TRP A 91 25.15 6.89 -2.59
N ILE A 92 25.90 7.96 -2.25
CA ILE A 92 27.37 7.88 -2.08
C ILE A 92 27.79 8.15 -0.64
N GLU A 93 27.29 9.22 -0.01
CA GLU A 93 27.74 9.60 1.34
C GLU A 93 27.19 8.70 2.44
N ASN A 94 26.18 7.87 2.16
CA ASN A 94 25.55 6.96 3.13
C ASN A 94 25.13 7.65 4.45
N ASN A 95 24.67 8.88 4.35
CA ASN A 95 24.20 9.64 5.50
C ASN A 95 22.99 8.95 6.15
N LYS A 96 22.84 9.10 7.47
CA LYS A 96 21.68 8.53 8.19
C LYS A 96 20.37 9.10 7.66
N GLU A 97 20.35 10.35 7.25
CA GLU A 97 19.19 11.06 6.69
C GLU A 97 19.64 12.16 5.72
N GLY A 98 18.84 12.39 4.70
CA GLY A 98 19.02 13.46 3.72
C GLY A 98 18.20 14.68 4.06
N ASN A 99 18.68 15.86 3.66
CA ASN A 99 17.99 17.12 3.87
C ASN A 99 17.65 17.80 2.54
N PRO A 100 16.38 17.74 2.07
CA PRO A 100 15.96 18.32 0.80
C PRO A 100 15.60 19.81 0.88
N LYS A 101 16.06 20.56 1.92
CA LYS A 101 15.72 21.97 2.16
C LYS A 101 15.99 22.86 0.94
N ASN A 102 17.16 22.72 0.31
CA ASN A 102 17.50 23.55 -0.83
C ASN A 102 16.67 23.23 -2.07
N LEU A 103 16.38 21.94 -2.29
CA LEU A 103 15.47 21.52 -3.37
C LEU A 103 14.08 22.11 -3.13
N ARG A 104 13.55 22.03 -1.89
CA ARG A 104 12.26 22.65 -1.53
C ARG A 104 12.25 24.14 -1.82
N ALA A 105 13.31 24.86 -1.46
CA ALA A 105 13.39 26.29 -1.71
C ALA A 105 13.32 26.62 -3.20
N ILE A 106 14.07 25.90 -4.04
CA ILE A 106 14.04 26.08 -5.50
C ILE A 106 12.64 25.73 -6.08
N MET A 107 12.04 24.62 -5.63
CA MET A 107 10.68 24.26 -6.06
C MET A 107 9.64 25.30 -5.61
N GLY A 108 9.82 25.92 -4.46
CA GLY A 108 8.99 27.02 -3.96
C GLY A 108 9.16 28.34 -4.72
N GLU A 109 10.29 28.57 -5.41
CA GLU A 109 10.43 29.68 -6.36
C GLU A 109 9.61 29.41 -7.65
N ILE A 110 9.51 28.14 -8.06
CA ILE A 110 8.72 27.71 -9.23
C ILE A 110 7.23 27.77 -8.93
N ASP A 111 6.83 27.23 -7.78
CA ASP A 111 5.45 27.24 -7.30
C ASP A 111 5.42 27.53 -5.80
N LYS A 112 4.87 28.67 -5.43
CA LYS A 112 4.85 29.17 -4.04
C LYS A 112 4.18 28.22 -3.06
N ARG A 113 3.30 27.34 -3.50
CA ARG A 113 2.63 26.33 -2.67
C ARG A 113 3.64 25.41 -1.96
N PHE A 114 4.76 25.10 -2.58
CA PHE A 114 5.79 24.22 -1.99
C PHE A 114 6.61 24.88 -0.87
N ASN A 115 6.55 26.20 -0.71
CA ASN A 115 7.14 26.93 0.41
C ASN A 115 6.23 26.95 1.66
N LEU A 116 4.93 26.65 1.48
CA LEU A 116 3.97 26.64 2.57
C LEU A 116 4.12 25.35 3.40
N ASN A 117 3.80 25.42 4.69
CA ASN A 117 3.77 24.24 5.56
C ASN A 117 2.42 23.47 5.47
N GLU A 118 1.82 23.48 4.29
CA GLU A 118 0.58 22.78 4.00
C GLU A 118 0.88 21.47 3.26
N GLN A 119 -0.04 20.52 3.37
CA GLN A 119 0.05 19.29 2.58
C GLN A 119 -0.19 19.60 1.10
N GLN A 120 0.60 18.98 0.23
CA GLN A 120 0.51 19.12 -1.22
C GLN A 120 0.39 17.76 -1.88
N ASP A 121 0.01 17.75 -3.15
CA ASP A 121 -0.08 16.53 -3.94
C ASP A 121 1.31 16.07 -4.42
N SER A 122 1.65 14.80 -4.09
CA SER A 122 2.94 14.20 -4.46
C SER A 122 3.11 14.03 -5.96
N PHE A 123 2.03 13.73 -6.69
CA PHE A 123 2.08 13.59 -8.13
C PHE A 123 2.26 14.95 -8.83
N GLU A 124 1.58 15.99 -8.35
CA GLU A 124 1.75 17.34 -8.87
C GLU A 124 3.19 17.85 -8.66
N PHE A 125 3.74 17.64 -7.45
CA PHE A 125 5.16 17.96 -7.19
C PHE A 125 6.09 17.20 -8.13
N LEU A 126 5.87 15.90 -8.31
CA LEU A 126 6.68 15.05 -9.19
C LEU A 126 6.62 15.53 -10.65
N ALA A 127 5.42 15.83 -11.15
CA ALA A 127 5.23 16.29 -12.53
C ALA A 127 5.98 17.61 -12.79
N ILE A 128 5.87 18.57 -11.87
CA ILE A 128 6.60 19.85 -11.96
C ILE A 128 8.11 19.63 -11.87
N LEU A 129 8.57 18.76 -10.97
CA LEU A 129 10.01 18.44 -10.84
C LEU A 129 10.57 17.84 -12.13
N ILE A 130 9.89 16.87 -12.73
CA ILE A 130 10.30 16.23 -14.01
C ILE A 130 10.31 17.26 -15.14
N ASP A 131 9.26 18.10 -15.24
CA ASP A 131 9.19 19.16 -16.26
C ASP A 131 10.36 20.13 -16.14
N LYS A 132 10.70 20.59 -14.94
CA LYS A 132 11.80 21.55 -14.72
C LYS A 132 13.17 20.93 -14.93
N ILE A 133 13.39 19.66 -14.55
CA ILE A 133 14.61 18.93 -14.94
C ILE A 133 14.72 18.83 -16.46
N GLN A 134 13.60 18.55 -17.15
CA GLN A 134 13.58 18.52 -18.62
C GLN A 134 13.97 19.88 -19.23
N GLU A 135 13.42 20.98 -18.72
CA GLU A 135 13.74 22.32 -19.24
C GLU A 135 15.20 22.69 -19.02
N GLU A 136 15.81 22.37 -17.87
CA GLU A 136 17.20 22.68 -17.59
C GLU A 136 18.19 21.83 -18.40
N LEU A 137 17.81 20.59 -18.75
CA LEU A 137 18.63 19.64 -19.52
C LEU A 137 18.25 19.60 -21.01
N ASN A 138 17.38 20.50 -21.44
CA ASN A 138 16.96 20.56 -22.84
C ASN A 138 18.08 21.10 -23.75
N LYS A 139 18.62 20.23 -24.58
CA LYS A 139 19.70 20.56 -25.52
C LYS A 139 19.30 21.54 -26.62
N VAL A 140 17.97 21.84 -26.71
CA VAL A 140 17.46 22.78 -27.72
C VAL A 140 17.54 24.22 -27.19
N SER A 141 18.39 25.01 -27.75
CA SER A 141 18.60 26.42 -27.37
C SER A 141 17.49 27.36 -27.91
N LYS A 142 16.91 27.03 -29.07
CA LYS A 142 15.88 27.85 -29.73
C LYS A 142 14.69 26.95 -30.14
N LYS A 143 13.59 27.08 -29.41
CA LYS A 143 12.37 26.32 -29.71
C LYS A 143 11.66 26.89 -30.94
N SER A 144 11.40 26.02 -31.95
CA SER A 144 10.57 26.37 -33.11
C SER A 144 9.12 26.15 -32.79
N TYR A 145 8.27 27.10 -33.20
CA TYR A 145 6.82 27.04 -33.02
C TYR A 145 6.16 26.97 -34.40
N GLU A 146 6.02 25.77 -34.91
CA GLU A 146 5.30 25.52 -36.17
C GLU A 146 3.92 24.93 -35.82
N VAL A 147 2.90 25.29 -36.57
CA VAL A 147 1.57 24.65 -36.45
C VAL A 147 1.66 23.29 -37.12
N ILE A 148 1.40 22.23 -36.36
CA ILE A 148 1.33 20.88 -36.90
C ILE A 148 -0.10 20.58 -37.28
N ASP A 149 -0.32 20.29 -38.54
CA ASP A 149 -1.60 19.82 -39.01
C ASP A 149 -1.93 18.43 -38.51
N LYS A 150 -3.22 18.14 -38.31
CA LYS A 150 -3.74 16.80 -38.11
C LYS A 150 -3.23 15.82 -39.18
N GLN A 151 -3.52 14.54 -39.03
CA GLN A 151 -3.16 13.53 -40.05
C GLN A 151 -3.64 13.96 -41.44
N LYS A 152 -2.74 13.86 -42.42
CA LYS A 152 -3.02 14.24 -43.82
C LYS A 152 -3.69 13.08 -44.54
N GLU A 153 -4.35 13.39 -45.66
CA GLU A 153 -4.85 12.35 -46.56
C GLU A 153 -3.69 11.46 -47.04
N ASN A 154 -3.87 10.15 -47.02
CA ASN A 154 -2.91 9.13 -47.38
C ASN A 154 -1.67 9.04 -46.45
N GLU A 155 -1.61 9.76 -45.33
CA GLU A 155 -0.57 9.60 -44.32
C GLU A 155 -0.92 8.42 -43.40
N THR A 156 -0.01 7.46 -43.27
CA THR A 156 -0.20 6.35 -42.33
C THR A 156 -0.08 6.81 -40.89
N ASP A 157 -0.66 6.05 -39.96
CA ASP A 157 -0.55 6.31 -38.51
C ASP A 157 0.90 6.45 -38.05
N ILE A 158 1.80 5.61 -38.60
CA ILE A 158 3.23 5.63 -38.25
C ILE A 158 3.92 6.90 -38.76
N GLU A 159 3.63 7.32 -39.98
CA GLU A 159 4.18 8.54 -40.55
C GLU A 159 3.71 9.78 -39.80
N CYS A 160 2.44 9.86 -39.52
CA CYS A 160 1.85 10.93 -38.74
C CYS A 160 2.45 10.98 -37.32
N ALA A 161 2.51 9.86 -36.61
CA ALA A 161 3.13 9.77 -35.28
C ALA A 161 4.59 10.22 -35.30
N LYS A 162 5.39 9.79 -36.32
CA LYS A 162 6.76 10.22 -36.51
C LYS A 162 6.88 11.74 -36.71
N ARG A 163 6.00 12.32 -37.49
CA ARG A 163 5.97 13.76 -37.75
C ARG A 163 5.72 14.56 -36.46
N PHE A 164 4.73 14.16 -35.67
CA PHE A 164 4.47 14.75 -34.36
C PHE A 164 5.62 14.55 -33.37
N TRP A 165 6.21 13.35 -33.33
CA TRP A 165 7.35 13.05 -32.49
C TRP A 165 8.58 13.91 -32.84
N ASN A 166 8.92 13.99 -34.14
CA ASN A 166 10.05 14.80 -34.60
C ASN A 166 9.88 16.28 -34.25
N TYR A 167 8.66 16.79 -34.35
CA TYR A 167 8.35 18.15 -33.94
C TYR A 167 8.55 18.33 -32.43
N PHE A 168 8.08 17.37 -31.63
CA PHE A 168 8.26 17.40 -30.18
C PHE A 168 9.74 17.40 -29.80
N VAL A 169 10.55 16.50 -30.38
CA VAL A 169 11.99 16.37 -30.10
C VAL A 169 12.81 17.59 -30.57
N LYS A 170 12.40 18.25 -31.65
CA LYS A 170 12.98 19.54 -32.04
C LYS A 170 12.83 20.64 -30.99
N ARG A 171 11.95 20.46 -30.03
CA ARG A 171 11.67 21.39 -28.93
C ARG A 171 12.09 20.87 -27.57
N ASN A 172 12.15 19.56 -27.39
CA ASN A 172 12.36 18.88 -26.11
C ASN A 172 13.31 17.71 -26.29
N ASN A 173 14.60 17.99 -26.20
CA ASN A 173 15.66 16.97 -26.35
C ASN A 173 16.47 16.88 -25.05
N SER A 174 16.12 15.94 -24.18
CA SER A 174 16.77 15.74 -22.89
C SER A 174 16.73 14.26 -22.47
N ILE A 175 17.45 13.92 -21.41
CA ILE A 175 17.36 12.60 -20.78
C ILE A 175 15.93 12.27 -20.33
N ILE A 176 15.15 13.25 -19.90
CA ILE A 176 13.74 13.07 -19.52
C ILE A 176 12.92 12.61 -20.73
N THR A 177 13.12 13.24 -21.89
CA THR A 177 12.48 12.82 -23.14
C THR A 177 12.83 11.38 -23.49
N ASP A 178 14.09 11.00 -23.34
CA ASP A 178 14.59 9.65 -23.67
C ASP A 178 14.03 8.56 -22.71
N LEU A 179 13.76 8.91 -21.45
CA LEU A 179 13.36 7.94 -20.43
C LEU A 179 11.84 7.87 -20.19
N PHE A 180 11.16 9.01 -20.16
CA PHE A 180 9.79 9.10 -19.64
C PHE A 180 8.75 9.48 -20.71
N THR A 181 9.15 9.96 -21.90
CA THR A 181 8.17 10.44 -22.87
C THR A 181 7.61 9.30 -23.72
N GLY A 182 6.28 9.18 -23.68
CA GLY A 182 5.48 8.35 -24.57
C GLY A 182 4.62 9.18 -25.51
N GLN A 183 3.80 8.52 -26.34
CA GLN A 183 2.91 9.16 -27.29
C GLN A 183 1.55 8.46 -27.33
N CYS A 184 0.47 9.23 -27.29
CA CYS A 184 -0.90 8.80 -27.50
C CYS A 184 -1.41 9.23 -28.86
N LYS A 185 -2.33 8.44 -29.45
CA LYS A 185 -3.16 8.79 -30.60
C LYS A 185 -4.50 9.31 -30.08
N SER A 186 -4.83 10.55 -30.40
CA SER A 186 -6.13 11.16 -30.11
C SER A 186 -6.98 11.19 -31.38
N THR A 187 -8.12 10.51 -31.37
CA THR A 187 -9.07 10.45 -32.47
C THR A 187 -10.33 11.20 -32.07
N THR A 188 -10.63 12.32 -32.76
CA THR A 188 -11.82 13.15 -32.50
C THR A 188 -12.76 13.04 -33.68
N LYS A 189 -14.03 12.71 -33.44
CA LYS A 189 -15.05 12.46 -34.45
C LYS A 189 -16.25 13.41 -34.28
N CYS A 190 -16.62 14.08 -35.36
CA CYS A 190 -17.80 14.90 -35.40
C CYS A 190 -19.08 14.04 -35.32
N PRO A 191 -20.02 14.31 -34.40
CA PRO A 191 -21.27 13.54 -34.34
C PRO A 191 -22.20 13.78 -35.53
N PHE A 192 -22.03 14.89 -36.25
CA PHE A 192 -22.89 15.31 -37.39
C PHE A 192 -22.36 14.77 -38.73
N CYS A 193 -21.24 15.33 -39.19
CA CYS A 193 -20.69 14.99 -40.52
C CYS A 193 -19.73 13.80 -40.50
N GLN A 194 -19.49 13.16 -39.34
CA GLN A 194 -18.58 12.03 -39.15
C GLN A 194 -17.11 12.34 -39.49
N ASN A 195 -16.77 13.62 -39.71
CA ASN A 195 -15.38 14.02 -39.92
C ASN A 195 -14.49 13.58 -38.78
N VAL A 196 -13.36 13.00 -39.12
CA VAL A 196 -12.38 12.48 -38.15
C VAL A 196 -11.12 13.35 -38.19
N ALA A 197 -10.64 13.74 -37.03
CA ALA A 197 -9.34 14.36 -36.85
C ALA A 197 -8.46 13.48 -35.96
N ILE A 198 -7.23 13.17 -36.43
CA ILE A 198 -6.27 12.38 -35.73
C ILE A 198 -5.07 13.25 -35.41
N THR A 199 -4.67 13.25 -34.13
CA THR A 199 -3.46 13.94 -33.63
C THR A 199 -2.69 13.00 -32.71
N TYR A 200 -1.40 13.30 -32.55
CA TYR A 200 -0.53 12.53 -31.66
C TYR A 200 0.04 13.47 -30.60
N GLU A 201 -0.22 13.16 -29.33
CA GLU A 201 0.17 13.94 -28.18
C GLU A 201 1.22 13.18 -27.36
N THR A 202 2.24 13.88 -26.89
CA THR A 202 3.25 13.28 -26.02
C THR A 202 2.87 13.44 -24.56
N PHE A 203 3.30 12.46 -23.72
CA PHE A 203 3.11 12.49 -22.29
C PHE A 203 4.37 11.99 -21.55
N ASN A 204 4.65 12.52 -20.37
CA ASN A 204 5.68 12.01 -19.47
C ASN A 204 5.08 11.18 -18.32
N THR A 205 3.81 11.38 -18.05
CA THR A 205 3.04 10.68 -17.02
C THR A 205 1.62 10.40 -17.55
N LEU A 206 0.99 9.31 -17.10
CA LEU A 206 -0.40 8.99 -17.39
C LEU A 206 -1.24 9.12 -16.13
N THR A 207 -2.35 9.85 -16.20
CA THR A 207 -3.37 9.86 -15.14
C THR A 207 -4.52 8.97 -15.55
N LEU A 208 -4.65 7.82 -14.87
CA LEU A 208 -5.72 6.87 -15.16
C LEU A 208 -6.92 7.13 -14.26
N PRO A 209 -8.11 7.33 -14.83
CA PRO A 209 -9.33 7.43 -14.05
C PRO A 209 -9.68 6.06 -13.46
N ILE A 210 -10.30 6.08 -12.29
CA ILE A 210 -10.84 4.88 -11.65
C ILE A 210 -12.23 4.62 -12.24
N PRO A 211 -12.50 3.42 -12.80
CA PRO A 211 -13.77 3.13 -13.44
C PRO A 211 -14.94 3.18 -12.44
N ASP A 212 -16.06 3.70 -12.90
CA ASP A 212 -17.31 3.68 -12.15
C ASP A 212 -18.01 2.31 -12.20
N ASP A 213 -18.98 2.12 -11.29
CA ASP A 213 -19.73 0.84 -11.19
C ASP A 213 -20.49 0.52 -12.47
N ASN A 214 -20.95 1.51 -13.24
CA ASN A 214 -21.69 1.28 -14.49
C ASN A 214 -20.78 0.70 -15.57
N PHE A 215 -19.57 1.22 -15.70
CA PHE A 215 -18.57 0.68 -16.63
C PHE A 215 -18.16 -0.75 -16.25
N LEU A 216 -17.96 -1.00 -14.95
CA LEU A 216 -17.58 -2.32 -14.45
C LEU A 216 -18.68 -3.36 -14.69
N LYS A 217 -19.96 -3.01 -14.47
CA LYS A 217 -21.11 -3.89 -14.75
C LYS A 217 -21.22 -4.26 -16.22
N GLN A 218 -20.97 -3.30 -17.14
CA GLN A 218 -21.05 -3.55 -18.58
C GLN A 218 -19.94 -4.47 -19.13
N ASN A 219 -18.77 -4.49 -18.47
CA ASN A 219 -17.58 -5.13 -19.00
C ASN A 219 -17.19 -6.47 -18.31
N LYS A 220 -17.94 -6.89 -17.28
CA LYS A 220 -17.67 -8.14 -16.54
C LYS A 220 -18.90 -9.05 -16.49
N ASN A 221 -19.06 -9.90 -17.51
CA ASN A 221 -20.11 -10.91 -17.57
C ASN A 221 -19.71 -12.20 -16.81
N ASN A 222 -20.68 -12.81 -16.09
CA ASN A 222 -20.67 -14.16 -15.52
C ASN A 222 -19.65 -14.44 -14.41
N VAL A 223 -19.71 -13.70 -13.29
CA VAL A 223 -19.03 -14.13 -12.07
C VAL A 223 -19.97 -14.99 -11.22
N GLN A 224 -19.56 -16.21 -10.88
CA GLN A 224 -20.27 -17.05 -9.91
C GLN A 224 -20.00 -16.54 -8.50
N PHE A 225 -21.07 -16.45 -7.69
CA PHE A 225 -20.99 -16.03 -6.29
C PHE A 225 -21.16 -17.22 -5.35
N LYS A 226 -20.55 -17.13 -4.18
CA LYS A 226 -20.69 -18.12 -3.12
C LYS A 226 -20.90 -17.46 -1.76
N ASP A 227 -21.90 -17.94 -1.04
CA ASP A 227 -22.16 -17.51 0.33
C ASP A 227 -21.01 -17.89 1.27
N THR A 228 -20.64 -16.96 2.08
CA THR A 228 -19.47 -17.06 2.96
C THR A 228 -19.78 -16.55 4.35
N ILE A 229 -19.20 -17.20 5.34
CA ILE A 229 -19.32 -16.81 6.75
C ILE A 229 -17.93 -16.63 7.32
N ILE A 230 -17.67 -15.46 7.88
CA ILE A 230 -16.43 -15.18 8.59
C ILE A 230 -16.72 -14.69 10.01
N PHE A 231 -15.74 -14.86 10.91
CA PHE A 231 -15.76 -14.36 12.26
C PHE A 231 -14.72 -13.26 12.40
N TYR A 232 -15.14 -12.00 12.40
CA TYR A 232 -14.25 -10.87 12.57
C TYR A 232 -13.95 -10.64 14.05
N ILE A 233 -12.68 -10.56 14.37
CA ILE A 233 -12.17 -10.25 15.70
C ILE A 233 -11.63 -8.82 15.69
N PRO A 234 -12.23 -7.89 16.45
CA PRO A 234 -11.76 -6.52 16.52
C PRO A 234 -10.33 -6.41 17.03
N LYS A 235 -9.67 -5.32 16.64
CA LYS A 235 -8.28 -5.03 16.95
C LYS A 235 -7.96 -5.24 18.43
N LEU A 236 -6.80 -5.84 18.71
CA LEU A 236 -6.35 -6.31 20.03
C LEU A 236 -7.36 -7.20 20.76
N ASN A 237 -8.32 -7.77 20.06
CA ASN A 237 -9.26 -8.74 20.61
C ASN A 237 -10.16 -8.22 21.74
N PHE A 238 -10.34 -6.90 21.89
CA PHE A 238 -11.18 -6.33 22.96
C PHE A 238 -12.67 -6.40 22.65
N GLY A 239 -13.09 -6.20 21.40
CA GLY A 239 -14.50 -6.20 21.01
C GLY A 239 -15.15 -7.58 21.05
N ASN A 240 -16.47 -7.61 20.90
CA ASN A 240 -17.19 -8.84 20.62
C ASN A 240 -16.81 -9.35 19.22
N ILE A 241 -16.78 -10.66 19.05
CA ILE A 241 -16.62 -11.25 17.72
C ILE A 241 -17.86 -10.95 16.91
N VAL A 242 -17.66 -10.52 15.67
CA VAL A 242 -18.76 -10.27 14.73
C VAL A 242 -18.78 -11.40 13.71
N LYS A 243 -19.89 -12.15 13.69
CA LYS A 243 -20.16 -13.16 12.66
C LYS A 243 -20.79 -12.47 11.46
N ILE A 244 -20.12 -12.48 10.34
CA ILE A 244 -20.54 -11.78 9.12
C ILE A 244 -20.88 -12.82 8.06
N LYS A 245 -22.10 -12.74 7.54
CA LYS A 245 -22.62 -13.56 6.45
C LYS A 245 -22.77 -12.70 5.21
N PHE A 246 -22.16 -13.09 4.12
CA PHE A 246 -22.16 -12.34 2.86
C PHE A 246 -21.83 -13.24 1.67
N SER A 247 -22.04 -12.75 0.44
CA SER A 247 -21.74 -13.47 -0.78
C SER A 247 -20.53 -12.85 -1.47
N LEU A 248 -19.58 -13.65 -1.92
CA LEU A 248 -18.39 -13.23 -2.66
C LEU A 248 -18.25 -13.97 -3.97
N PRO A 249 -17.58 -13.35 -4.98
CA PRO A 249 -17.16 -14.06 -6.18
C PRO A 249 -16.27 -15.26 -5.86
N VAL A 250 -16.40 -16.34 -6.61
CA VAL A 250 -15.60 -17.56 -6.41
C VAL A 250 -14.10 -17.31 -6.59
N ASN A 251 -13.73 -16.31 -7.38
CA ASN A 251 -12.35 -15.86 -7.60
C ASN A 251 -11.92 -14.68 -6.73
N ALA A 252 -12.71 -14.31 -5.70
CA ALA A 252 -12.37 -13.21 -4.80
C ALA A 252 -11.02 -13.45 -4.11
N LYS A 253 -10.23 -12.39 -4.04
CA LYS A 253 -8.98 -12.34 -3.30
C LYS A 253 -9.21 -11.75 -1.90
N LEU A 254 -8.20 -11.83 -1.05
CA LEU A 254 -8.30 -11.39 0.33
C LEU A 254 -8.68 -9.89 0.48
N HIS A 255 -8.14 -9.04 -0.40
CA HIS A 255 -8.45 -7.61 -0.38
C HIS A 255 -9.91 -7.30 -0.76
N ASP A 256 -10.55 -8.18 -1.54
CA ASP A 256 -11.97 -8.04 -1.88
C ASP A 256 -12.86 -8.17 -0.64
N VAL A 257 -12.43 -9.02 0.30
CA VAL A 257 -13.11 -9.17 1.60
C VAL A 257 -12.99 -7.89 2.42
N VAL A 258 -11.80 -7.26 2.45
CA VAL A 258 -11.58 -5.99 3.16
C VAL A 258 -12.46 -4.88 2.59
N ASN A 259 -12.45 -4.72 1.27
CA ASN A 259 -13.28 -3.72 0.58
C ASN A 259 -14.77 -3.94 0.86
N TYR A 260 -15.18 -5.20 0.88
CA TYR A 260 -16.56 -5.56 1.17
C TYR A 260 -16.96 -5.20 2.61
N LEU A 261 -16.16 -5.61 3.59
CA LEU A 261 -16.46 -5.36 5.00
C LEU A 261 -16.58 -3.86 5.31
N ASN A 262 -15.73 -3.02 4.71
CA ASN A 262 -15.79 -1.57 4.88
C ASN A 262 -17.05 -0.92 4.26
N LYS A 263 -17.79 -1.63 3.40
CA LYS A 263 -19.04 -1.16 2.79
C LYS A 263 -20.30 -1.60 3.53
N ILE A 264 -20.20 -2.56 4.45
CA ILE A 264 -21.36 -3.02 5.22
C ILE A 264 -21.81 -1.92 6.16
N LYS A 265 -23.07 -1.48 6.02
CA LYS A 265 -23.67 -0.35 6.74
C LYS A 265 -23.60 -0.49 8.27
N ASP A 266 -23.76 -1.70 8.79
CA ASP A 266 -23.79 -1.98 10.22
C ASP A 266 -22.42 -2.38 10.79
N PHE A 267 -21.37 -2.38 9.94
CA PHE A 267 -20.03 -2.75 10.38
C PHE A 267 -19.28 -1.52 10.91
N LYS A 268 -19.10 -1.47 12.23
CA LYS A 268 -18.56 -0.31 12.97
C LYS A 268 -17.05 -0.07 12.82
N TYR A 269 -16.33 -1.02 12.22
CA TYR A 269 -14.87 -1.00 12.18
C TYR A 269 -14.36 -0.56 10.81
N GLN A 270 -13.34 0.29 10.79
CA GLN A 270 -12.61 0.61 9.56
C GLN A 270 -11.39 -0.30 9.46
N ILE A 271 -11.33 -1.08 8.40
CA ILE A 271 -10.29 -2.09 8.20
C ILE A 271 -9.40 -1.70 7.02
N ASN A 272 -8.09 -1.75 7.21
CA ASN A 272 -7.12 -1.54 6.13
C ASN A 272 -6.56 -2.87 5.60
N SER A 273 -6.38 -3.85 6.49
CA SER A 273 -5.89 -5.17 6.11
C SER A 273 -6.35 -6.22 7.10
N LEU A 274 -6.52 -7.45 6.64
CA LEU A 274 -6.96 -8.58 7.45
C LEU A 274 -5.95 -9.72 7.36
N ASP A 275 -5.73 -10.37 8.51
CA ASP A 275 -5.15 -11.70 8.58
C ASP A 275 -6.28 -12.72 8.82
N PHE A 276 -6.19 -13.85 8.15
CA PHE A 276 -7.18 -14.93 8.25
C PHE A 276 -6.57 -16.20 8.82
N MET A 277 -7.32 -16.85 9.68
CA MET A 277 -6.95 -18.11 10.29
C MET A 277 -8.09 -19.11 10.16
N GLY A 278 -7.83 -20.23 9.52
CA GLY A 278 -8.74 -21.36 9.50
C GLY A 278 -8.62 -22.20 10.76
N ILE A 279 -9.72 -22.48 11.44
CA ILE A 279 -9.75 -23.30 12.65
C ILE A 279 -10.68 -24.47 12.47
N ARG A 280 -10.14 -25.71 12.67
CA ARG A 280 -10.87 -26.96 12.74
C ARG A 280 -10.50 -27.67 14.03
N ASP A 281 -11.47 -28.25 14.72
CA ASP A 281 -11.27 -29.01 15.97
C ASP A 281 -10.40 -28.31 17.01
N ARG A 282 -10.51 -26.97 17.09
CA ARG A 282 -9.74 -26.07 17.97
C ARG A 282 -8.27 -25.91 17.62
N PHE A 283 -7.82 -26.38 16.46
CA PHE A 283 -6.46 -26.18 15.95
C PHE A 283 -6.46 -25.27 14.73
N CYS A 284 -5.39 -24.48 14.59
CA CYS A 284 -5.15 -23.73 13.39
C CYS A 284 -4.77 -24.70 12.25
N VAL A 285 -5.52 -24.68 11.16
CA VAL A 285 -5.25 -25.53 9.99
C VAL A 285 -4.52 -24.78 8.89
N GLY A 286 -4.43 -23.47 8.99
CA GLY A 286 -3.68 -22.64 8.05
C GLY A 286 -3.91 -21.15 8.25
N ILE A 287 -2.94 -20.36 7.81
CA ILE A 287 -3.02 -18.91 7.69
C ILE A 287 -3.14 -18.61 6.19
N ILE A 288 -4.14 -17.82 5.80
CA ILE A 288 -4.33 -17.44 4.41
C ILE A 288 -3.45 -16.23 4.11
N GLN A 289 -2.49 -16.39 3.20
CA GLN A 289 -1.61 -15.31 2.76
C GLN A 289 -2.35 -14.35 1.79
N ARG A 290 -1.93 -13.07 1.78
CA ARG A 290 -2.61 -11.96 1.07
C ARG A 290 -2.86 -12.18 -0.42
N ASN A 291 -2.00 -12.92 -1.12
CA ASN A 291 -2.11 -13.13 -2.57
C ASN A 291 -2.85 -14.42 -2.95
N GLN A 292 -3.32 -15.19 -1.97
CA GLN A 292 -4.09 -16.39 -2.24
C GLN A 292 -5.54 -16.05 -2.53
N MET A 293 -6.13 -16.78 -3.49
CA MET A 293 -7.58 -16.75 -3.69
C MET A 293 -8.27 -17.16 -2.39
N PHE A 294 -9.35 -16.48 -2.06
CA PHE A 294 -10.13 -16.79 -0.87
C PHE A 294 -10.72 -18.21 -1.00
N PHE A 295 -10.28 -19.12 -0.12
CA PHE A 295 -10.66 -20.52 -0.24
C PHE A 295 -12.05 -20.78 0.29
N PHE A 296 -13.02 -20.93 -0.60
CA PHE A 296 -14.39 -21.35 -0.27
C PHE A 296 -14.53 -22.83 0.11
N LYS A 297 -13.47 -23.64 -0.02
CA LYS A 297 -13.49 -25.08 0.29
C LYS A 297 -13.03 -25.40 1.73
N PHE A 298 -12.93 -24.37 2.59
CA PHE A 298 -12.50 -24.59 3.96
C PHE A 298 -13.63 -25.24 4.77
N ASP A 299 -13.36 -26.45 5.28
CA ASP A 299 -14.28 -27.21 6.13
C ASP A 299 -13.93 -26.92 7.60
N GLY A 300 -14.45 -25.82 8.15
CA GLY A 300 -14.19 -25.33 9.49
C GLY A 300 -14.65 -23.88 9.68
N PHE A 301 -14.16 -23.23 10.74
CA PHE A 301 -14.46 -21.83 11.01
C PHE A 301 -13.34 -20.92 10.53
N LEU A 302 -13.69 -19.90 9.77
CA LEU A 302 -12.77 -18.90 9.27
C LEU A 302 -12.84 -17.65 10.15
N PHE A 303 -11.75 -17.37 10.85
CA PHE A 303 -11.59 -16.17 11.65
C PHE A 303 -10.72 -15.16 10.94
N CYS A 304 -10.99 -13.88 11.13
CA CYS A 304 -10.14 -12.80 10.66
C CYS A 304 -9.97 -11.71 11.72
N SER A 305 -8.85 -11.01 11.69
CA SER A 305 -8.56 -9.84 12.52
C SER A 305 -7.76 -8.82 11.72
N GLU A 306 -7.83 -7.54 12.09
CA GLU A 306 -6.92 -6.55 11.54
C GLU A 306 -5.47 -6.95 11.78
N LYS A 307 -4.63 -6.78 10.74
CA LYS A 307 -3.19 -7.01 10.88
C LYS A 307 -2.62 -6.04 11.90
N ASP A 308 -1.90 -6.56 12.88
CA ASP A 308 -1.06 -5.76 13.76
C ASP A 308 0.12 -5.21 12.94
N ASN A 309 0.32 -3.88 12.95
CA ASN A 309 1.40 -3.22 12.20
C ASN A 309 2.81 -3.52 12.74
N ALA A 310 2.93 -4.23 13.84
CA ALA A 310 4.21 -4.72 14.34
C ALA A 310 4.76 -5.81 13.39
N ASN A 311 6.08 -5.82 13.19
CA ASN A 311 6.79 -6.92 12.52
C ASN A 311 6.40 -8.25 13.19
N CYS A 312 5.46 -8.95 12.58
CA CYS A 312 4.89 -10.19 13.11
C CYS A 312 5.38 -11.34 12.24
N ASP A 313 6.11 -12.27 12.84
CA ASP A 313 6.61 -13.45 12.15
C ASP A 313 5.61 -14.61 12.24
N LYS A 314 4.83 -14.67 13.33
CA LYS A 314 3.88 -15.77 13.60
C LYS A 314 2.58 -15.27 14.20
N ILE A 315 1.48 -15.94 13.82
CA ILE A 315 0.15 -15.75 14.42
C ILE A 315 -0.22 -17.05 15.14
N ILE A 316 -0.51 -16.95 16.43
CA ILE A 316 -0.83 -18.11 17.26
C ILE A 316 -2.26 -17.98 17.78
N PRO A 317 -3.13 -18.99 17.60
CA PRO A 317 -4.44 -18.97 18.22
C PRO A 317 -4.34 -19.06 19.74
N LEU A 318 -4.99 -18.13 20.44
CA LEU A 318 -5.02 -18.03 21.88
C LEU A 318 -6.44 -18.34 22.38
N TYR A 319 -6.58 -19.37 23.20
CA TYR A 319 -7.84 -19.74 23.84
C TYR A 319 -7.89 -19.30 25.29
N ILE A 320 -9.02 -18.85 25.75
CA ILE A 320 -9.27 -18.43 27.12
C ILE A 320 -10.18 -19.45 27.79
N ILE A 321 -9.71 -20.00 28.91
CA ILE A 321 -10.34 -21.09 29.63
C ILE A 321 -10.56 -20.66 31.09
N ARG A 322 -11.74 -20.91 31.63
CA ARG A 322 -12.02 -20.76 33.03
C ARG A 322 -11.93 -22.12 33.72
N LYS A 323 -11.26 -22.16 34.87
CA LYS A 323 -11.19 -23.33 35.72
C LYS A 323 -12.28 -23.25 36.80
N LEU A 324 -13.19 -24.23 36.81
CA LEU A 324 -14.26 -24.38 37.81
C LEU A 324 -14.06 -25.72 38.53
N GLY A 325 -13.31 -25.70 39.64
CA GLY A 325 -12.89 -26.93 40.31
C GLY A 325 -12.06 -27.84 39.37
N HIS A 326 -12.55 -29.04 39.10
CA HIS A 326 -11.89 -29.99 38.18
C HIS A 326 -12.32 -29.80 36.71
N LYS A 327 -13.34 -28.99 36.41
CA LYS A 327 -13.84 -28.72 35.07
C LYS A 327 -13.12 -27.52 34.46
N LYS A 328 -12.81 -27.62 33.18
CA LYS A 328 -12.24 -26.53 32.36
C LYS A 328 -13.25 -26.15 31.28
N GLU A 329 -13.65 -24.90 31.25
CA GLU A 329 -14.62 -24.36 30.30
C GLU A 329 -13.97 -23.34 29.37
N TYR A 330 -14.14 -23.48 28.04
CA TYR A 330 -13.75 -22.46 27.07
C TYR A 330 -14.75 -21.32 27.11
N ILE A 331 -14.29 -20.14 27.52
CA ILE A 331 -15.16 -18.98 27.75
C ILE A 331 -15.16 -17.97 26.60
N ALA A 332 -14.28 -18.18 25.61
CA ALA A 332 -14.20 -17.31 24.43
C ALA A 332 -13.79 -18.10 23.19
N ASN A 333 -14.20 -17.60 22.04
CA ASN A 333 -13.65 -18.01 20.75
C ASN A 333 -12.16 -17.68 20.68
N PRO A 334 -11.38 -18.35 19.83
CA PRO A 334 -9.95 -18.11 19.70
C PRO A 334 -9.65 -16.66 19.34
N ARG A 335 -8.52 -16.17 19.83
CA ARG A 335 -7.99 -14.83 19.56
C ARG A 335 -6.69 -14.96 18.81
N PHE A 336 -6.30 -13.90 18.07
CA PHE A 336 -5.04 -13.83 17.37
C PHE A 336 -3.97 -13.26 18.29
N LEU A 337 -2.89 -14.01 18.49
CA LEU A 337 -1.70 -13.53 19.17
C LEU A 337 -0.59 -13.34 18.13
N TYR A 338 -0.21 -12.11 17.90
CA TYR A 338 0.86 -11.73 16.97
C TYR A 338 2.21 -11.75 17.69
N VAL A 339 3.15 -12.55 17.20
CA VAL A 339 4.47 -12.76 17.81
C VAL A 339 5.55 -12.50 16.78
N ASN A 340 6.64 -11.83 17.18
CA ASN A 340 7.85 -11.69 16.37
C ASN A 340 9.06 -12.39 17.00
N LYS A 341 10.07 -12.66 16.17
CA LYS A 341 11.29 -13.39 16.57
C LYS A 341 12.03 -12.75 17.75
N ASN A 342 12.03 -11.42 17.80
CA ASN A 342 12.79 -10.66 18.78
C ASN A 342 11.92 -10.18 19.96
N MET A 343 10.68 -10.68 20.07
CA MET A 343 9.76 -10.28 21.12
C MET A 343 10.31 -10.71 22.47
N LYS A 344 10.48 -9.74 23.36
CA LYS A 344 10.88 -10.00 24.73
C LYS A 344 9.74 -10.65 25.52
N TYR A 345 10.09 -11.44 26.53
CA TYR A 345 9.13 -12.11 27.40
C TYR A 345 8.12 -11.13 28.05
N TYR A 346 8.58 -9.96 28.45
CA TYR A 346 7.73 -8.89 29.00
C TYR A 346 6.64 -8.45 28.00
N ASP A 347 7.01 -8.19 26.74
CA ASP A 347 6.08 -7.76 25.71
C ASP A 347 5.08 -8.87 25.35
N PHE A 348 5.51 -10.12 25.39
CA PHE A 348 4.64 -11.27 25.20
C PHE A 348 3.58 -11.38 26.29
N LEU A 349 3.99 -11.30 27.56
CA LEU A 349 3.06 -11.31 28.69
C LEU A 349 2.10 -10.13 28.65
N LYS A 350 2.60 -8.93 28.30
CA LYS A 350 1.80 -7.73 28.14
C LYS A 350 0.69 -7.95 27.09
N LYS A 351 1.03 -8.50 25.92
CA LYS A 351 0.02 -8.82 24.89
C LYS A 351 -1.03 -9.81 25.42
N ILE A 352 -0.61 -10.86 26.10
CA ILE A 352 -1.53 -11.83 26.69
C ILE A 352 -2.42 -11.18 27.75
N TYR A 353 -1.85 -10.34 28.62
CA TYR A 353 -2.61 -9.59 29.61
C TYR A 353 -3.65 -8.69 28.96
N CYS A 354 -3.26 -7.95 27.93
CA CYS A 354 -4.17 -7.11 27.15
C CYS A 354 -5.36 -7.92 26.60
N ILE A 355 -5.09 -9.06 25.97
CA ILE A 355 -6.14 -9.91 25.39
C ILE A 355 -7.07 -10.48 26.48
N GLY A 356 -6.50 -10.84 27.64
CA GLY A 356 -7.21 -11.47 28.74
C GLY A 356 -7.97 -10.50 29.65
N ARG A 357 -7.57 -9.21 29.69
CA ARG A 357 -8.01 -8.24 30.73
C ARG A 357 -9.54 -8.10 30.87
N LYS A 358 -10.27 -8.24 29.81
CA LYS A 358 -11.74 -8.18 29.87
C LYS A 358 -12.40 -9.38 30.59
N TYR A 359 -11.68 -10.46 30.78
CA TYR A 359 -12.18 -11.70 31.37
C TYR A 359 -11.87 -11.88 32.85
N PHE A 360 -10.98 -11.05 33.43
CA PHE A 360 -10.64 -11.08 34.84
C PHE A 360 -10.68 -9.69 35.47
N LYS A 361 -10.82 -9.65 36.81
CA LYS A 361 -10.70 -8.41 37.59
C LYS A 361 -9.23 -8.11 37.84
N ASN A 362 -8.92 -6.82 37.99
CA ASN A 362 -7.56 -6.44 38.41
C ASN A 362 -7.32 -7.00 39.83
N PRO A 363 -6.33 -7.90 40.02
CA PRO A 363 -6.09 -8.51 41.33
C PRO A 363 -5.58 -7.53 42.38
N PHE A 364 -5.11 -6.34 41.95
CA PHE A 364 -4.53 -5.30 42.81
C PHE A 364 -5.50 -4.16 43.10
N ASP A 365 -6.64 -4.08 42.39
CA ASP A 365 -7.63 -3.06 42.64
C ASP A 365 -8.60 -3.50 43.74
N LYS A 366 -8.46 -2.89 44.95
CA LYS A 366 -9.34 -3.12 46.10
C LYS A 366 -10.60 -2.26 46.01
N ASN A 367 -10.69 -1.30 45.10
CA ASN A 367 -11.82 -0.39 44.97
C ASN A 367 -12.90 -0.95 44.05
N LYS A 368 -14.18 -0.66 44.39
CA LYS A 368 -15.35 -1.14 43.62
C LYS A 368 -15.48 -0.54 42.21
N ASN A 369 -14.75 0.51 41.90
CA ASN A 369 -14.81 1.21 40.61
C ASN A 369 -13.55 0.91 39.78
N ASP A 370 -13.58 -0.20 39.04
CA ASP A 370 -12.51 -0.57 38.06
C ASP A 370 -12.57 0.42 36.86
N PRO A 371 -11.55 1.31 36.69
CA PRO A 371 -11.53 2.29 35.58
C PRO A 371 -11.62 1.61 34.21
N PHE A 372 -11.18 0.38 34.10
CA PHE A 372 -11.28 -0.42 32.87
C PHE A 372 -12.75 -0.58 32.43
N GLU A 373 -13.68 -0.84 33.36
CA GLU A 373 -15.07 -1.10 32.99
C GLU A 373 -15.74 0.11 32.29
N SER A 374 -15.53 1.31 32.83
CA SER A 374 -16.08 2.55 32.25
C SER A 374 -15.47 2.85 30.88
N THR A 375 -14.15 2.75 30.77
CA THR A 375 -13.41 2.97 29.50
C THR A 375 -13.78 1.91 28.47
N TYR A 376 -13.93 0.64 28.88
CA TYR A 376 -14.33 -0.45 28.00
C TYR A 376 -15.74 -0.27 27.44
N ARG A 377 -16.70 0.22 28.24
CA ARG A 377 -18.05 0.57 27.76
C ARG A 377 -18.01 1.69 26.70
N CYS A 378 -17.19 2.72 26.94
CA CYS A 378 -16.96 3.78 25.94
C CYS A 378 -16.33 3.23 24.65
N TYR A 379 -15.36 2.32 24.77
CA TYR A 379 -14.76 1.63 23.62
C TYR A 379 -15.80 0.83 22.82
N LEU A 380 -16.69 0.10 23.47
CA LEU A 380 -17.74 -0.67 22.78
C LEU A 380 -18.71 0.23 22.00
N SER A 381 -18.95 1.46 22.47
CA SER A 381 -19.82 2.42 21.77
C SER A 381 -19.11 3.12 20.60
N ASN A 382 -17.82 3.43 20.72
CA ASN A 382 -17.00 4.05 19.67
C ASN A 382 -15.56 3.54 19.69
N PRO A 383 -15.30 2.40 19.04
CA PRO A 383 -13.99 1.74 19.06
C PRO A 383 -12.84 2.63 18.58
N ASN A 384 -13.05 3.38 17.50
CA ASN A 384 -11.99 4.19 16.89
C ASN A 384 -11.53 5.35 17.81
N LYS A 385 -12.45 5.93 18.57
CA LYS A 385 -12.16 7.05 19.48
C LYS A 385 -11.47 6.61 20.76
N TYR A 386 -11.92 5.52 21.37
CA TYR A 386 -11.49 5.10 22.71
C TYR A 386 -10.43 4.00 22.72
N TYR A 387 -10.03 3.51 21.56
CA TYR A 387 -9.03 2.45 21.43
C TYR A 387 -7.72 2.76 22.16
N LYS A 388 -7.13 3.92 21.86
CA LYS A 388 -5.85 4.33 22.45
C LYS A 388 -5.95 4.51 23.96
N VAL A 389 -7.02 5.15 24.43
CA VAL A 389 -7.27 5.38 25.86
C VAL A 389 -7.37 4.06 26.63
N LEU A 390 -8.05 3.07 26.04
CA LEU A 390 -8.17 1.74 26.65
C LEU A 390 -6.82 1.00 26.72
N ILE A 391 -6.01 1.12 25.68
CA ILE A 391 -4.67 0.51 25.64
C ILE A 391 -3.76 1.15 26.69
N ASP A 392 -3.67 2.47 26.71
CA ASP A 392 -2.82 3.20 27.64
C ASP A 392 -3.16 2.85 29.10
N LEU A 393 -4.44 2.72 29.42
CA LEU A 393 -4.92 2.27 30.73
C LEU A 393 -4.45 0.84 31.09
N ILE A 394 -4.59 -0.10 30.16
CA ILE A 394 -4.19 -1.49 30.40
C ILE A 394 -2.66 -1.61 30.51
N GLU A 395 -1.94 -0.84 29.71
CA GLU A 395 -0.47 -0.82 29.76
C GLU A 395 0.03 -0.25 31.07
N GLU A 396 -0.62 0.76 31.61
CA GLU A 396 -0.33 1.33 32.94
C GLU A 396 -0.63 0.32 34.04
N GLU A 397 -1.79 -0.34 34.00
CA GLU A 397 -2.09 -1.44 34.94
C GLU A 397 -1.04 -2.52 34.90
N PHE A 398 -0.65 -2.98 33.71
CA PHE A 398 0.35 -4.02 33.54
C PHE A 398 1.72 -3.57 34.08
N ARG A 399 2.14 -2.34 33.82
CA ARG A 399 3.37 -1.77 34.36
C ARG A 399 3.38 -1.76 35.87
N ASN A 400 2.28 -1.30 36.50
CA ASN A 400 2.14 -1.26 37.93
C ASN A 400 2.22 -2.66 38.58
N ILE A 401 1.74 -3.71 37.89
CA ILE A 401 1.86 -5.10 38.33
C ILE A 401 3.34 -5.57 38.29
N PHE A 402 4.11 -5.16 37.29
CA PHE A 402 5.48 -5.64 37.07
C PHE A 402 6.55 -4.81 37.79
N GLU A 403 6.32 -3.50 37.98
CA GLU A 403 7.27 -2.57 38.62
C GLU A 403 7.09 -2.45 40.12
N ASN A 404 6.05 -3.06 40.69
CA ASN A 404 5.84 -3.03 42.15
C ASN A 404 6.96 -3.81 42.87
N PRO A 405 7.63 -3.24 43.92
CA PRO A 405 8.67 -3.92 44.67
C PRO A 405 8.29 -5.31 45.25
N ILE A 406 7.00 -5.51 45.53
CA ILE A 406 6.45 -6.79 45.94
C ILE A 406 6.52 -7.85 44.83
N SER A 407 6.57 -7.43 43.54
CA SER A 407 6.67 -8.31 42.38
C SER A 407 8.11 -8.74 42.06
N GLN A 408 9.13 -8.08 42.62
CA GLN A 408 10.54 -8.45 42.45
C GLN A 408 10.98 -9.66 43.32
N SER A 409 10.10 -10.13 44.22
CA SER A 409 10.30 -11.43 44.87
C SER A 409 10.19 -12.55 43.84
N LYS A 410 10.95 -13.65 44.04
CA LYS A 410 10.99 -14.87 43.19
C LYS A 410 9.60 -15.44 42.82
N ASP A 411 8.54 -14.91 43.37
CA ASP A 411 7.14 -15.39 43.28
C ASP A 411 6.15 -14.45 42.57
N PHE A 412 6.61 -13.49 41.74
CA PHE A 412 5.68 -12.63 40.98
C PHE A 412 4.65 -13.44 40.16
N ARG A 413 4.99 -14.68 39.81
CA ARG A 413 4.14 -15.64 39.10
C ARG A 413 2.84 -15.96 39.86
N ASN A 414 2.88 -15.89 41.20
CA ASN A 414 1.69 -16.11 42.03
C ASN A 414 0.68 -14.96 41.94
N ASN A 415 1.12 -13.79 41.45
CA ASN A 415 0.29 -12.60 41.33
C ASN A 415 -0.43 -12.48 39.97
N LEU A 416 -0.06 -13.32 38.98
CA LEU A 416 -0.79 -13.33 37.71
C LEU A 416 -2.15 -14.01 37.88
N PRO A 417 -3.24 -13.42 37.34
CA PRO A 417 -4.58 -13.96 37.45
C PRO A 417 -4.82 -15.17 36.53
N PHE A 418 -3.79 -15.65 35.86
CA PHE A 418 -3.86 -16.74 34.88
C PHE A 418 -2.58 -17.56 34.80
N SER A 419 -2.72 -18.76 34.28
CA SER A 419 -1.63 -19.64 33.86
C SER A 419 -1.66 -19.82 32.35
N ILE A 420 -0.50 -19.95 31.69
CA ILE A 420 -0.39 -20.11 30.24
C ILE A 420 0.11 -21.51 29.92
N TYR A 421 -0.60 -22.18 29.03
CA TYR A 421 -0.26 -23.51 28.55
C TYR A 421 -0.03 -23.47 27.04
N MET A 422 1.08 -24.05 26.60
CA MET A 422 1.33 -24.34 25.19
C MET A 422 0.87 -25.78 24.91
N ASN A 423 0.12 -25.96 23.83
CA ASN A 423 -0.43 -27.26 23.47
C ASN A 423 -0.17 -27.49 21.97
N ASN A 424 0.35 -28.66 21.63
CA ASN A 424 0.23 -29.22 20.29
C ASN A 424 -0.63 -30.50 20.36
N GLU A 425 -0.93 -31.13 19.23
CA GLU A 425 -1.77 -32.35 19.21
C GLU A 425 -1.21 -33.50 20.06
N ILE A 426 0.10 -33.51 20.33
CA ILE A 426 0.83 -34.64 20.92
C ILE A 426 1.23 -34.38 22.37
N ASN A 427 1.58 -33.13 22.73
CA ASN A 427 2.14 -32.80 24.04
C ASN A 427 1.44 -31.64 24.73
N LYS A 428 1.04 -31.84 26.00
CA LYS A 428 0.58 -30.77 26.91
C LYS A 428 1.75 -30.39 27.81
N ARG A 429 2.34 -29.22 27.66
CA ARG A 429 3.32 -28.67 28.60
C ARG A 429 2.81 -27.36 29.18
N GLU A 430 2.98 -27.20 30.48
CA GLU A 430 2.73 -25.93 31.15
C GLU A 430 3.85 -24.96 30.77
N PHE A 431 3.48 -23.85 30.16
CA PHE A 431 4.42 -22.88 29.67
C PHE A 431 4.74 -21.81 30.72
N ILE A 432 3.73 -21.40 31.48
CA ILE A 432 3.85 -20.52 32.64
C ILE A 432 2.81 -20.99 33.65
N GLY A 433 3.27 -21.44 34.78
CA GLY A 433 2.40 -21.90 35.85
C GLY A 433 3.02 -21.67 37.20
N LYS A 434 2.24 -21.94 38.24
CA LYS A 434 2.70 -21.87 39.65
C LYS A 434 3.73 -22.93 40.01
N ASN A 435 4.01 -23.89 39.13
CA ASN A 435 4.96 -24.97 39.40
C ASN A 435 6.39 -24.55 39.04
N GLN A 436 7.36 -24.93 39.88
CA GLN A 436 8.79 -24.57 39.80
C GLN A 436 9.49 -25.08 38.52
N ASN A 437 8.90 -26.00 37.75
CA ASN A 437 9.47 -26.63 36.54
C ASN A 437 9.02 -25.97 35.23
N SER A 438 8.52 -24.72 35.25
CA SER A 438 8.16 -24.01 34.04
C SER A 438 9.39 -23.54 33.26
N LEU A 439 9.35 -23.66 31.93
CA LEU A 439 10.47 -23.42 30.99
C LEU A 439 11.05 -21.99 30.97
N PHE A 440 10.56 -21.07 31.80
CA PHE A 440 10.89 -19.65 31.77
C PHE A 440 11.55 -19.13 33.04
N LEU A 441 12.78 -19.54 33.30
CA LEU A 441 13.46 -19.03 34.48
C LEU A 441 14.35 -17.79 34.23
N ASN A 442 14.67 -17.43 33.01
CA ASN A 442 15.55 -16.28 32.71
C ASN A 442 14.88 -15.34 31.71
N GLY A 443 14.53 -14.11 32.12
CA GLY A 443 13.89 -13.11 31.34
C GLY A 443 14.62 -12.58 30.08
N ASN A 444 15.74 -13.22 29.70
CA ASN A 444 16.57 -12.84 28.56
C ASN A 444 16.35 -13.70 27.30
N ASN A 445 15.63 -14.82 27.40
CA ASN A 445 15.37 -15.65 26.20
C ASN A 445 14.35 -15.02 25.30
N SER A 446 14.59 -15.04 23.97
CA SER A 446 13.59 -14.59 23.00
C SER A 446 12.42 -15.58 22.98
N ILE A 447 11.22 -15.06 22.69
CA ILE A 447 10.04 -15.92 22.52
C ILE A 447 10.24 -16.90 21.36
N SER A 448 11.01 -16.51 20.34
CA SER A 448 11.37 -17.39 19.23
C SER A 448 12.11 -18.63 19.70
N ASP A 449 13.16 -18.46 20.52
CA ASP A 449 13.97 -19.59 21.00
C ASP A 449 13.12 -20.61 21.77
N ILE A 450 12.10 -20.13 22.43
CA ILE A 450 11.19 -20.95 23.21
C ILE A 450 10.20 -21.69 22.33
N ILE A 451 9.60 -20.98 21.36
CA ILE A 451 8.71 -21.57 20.36
C ILE A 451 9.50 -22.58 19.52
N ASP A 452 10.70 -22.21 19.10
CA ASP A 452 11.54 -23.05 18.26
C ASP A 452 12.08 -24.27 19.04
N SER A 453 12.40 -24.13 20.32
CA SER A 453 12.75 -25.30 21.18
C SER A 453 11.57 -26.26 21.35
N PHE A 454 10.33 -25.73 21.36
CA PHE A 454 9.12 -26.53 21.41
C PHE A 454 8.81 -27.19 20.06
N LEU A 455 9.09 -26.49 18.94
CA LEU A 455 8.87 -26.93 17.57
C LEU A 455 9.99 -27.82 17.02
N ASN A 456 11.24 -27.69 17.51
CA ASN A 456 12.38 -28.51 17.12
C ASN A 456 12.19 -30.01 17.39
N ILE A 457 11.17 -30.38 18.16
CA ILE A 457 10.75 -31.76 18.32
C ILE A 457 9.99 -32.25 17.07
N ASN A 458 9.34 -31.36 16.29
CA ASN A 458 8.71 -31.73 15.00
C ASN A 458 8.30 -30.49 14.16
N PRO A 459 9.10 -30.07 13.14
CA PRO A 459 8.82 -28.89 12.32
C PRO A 459 7.51 -28.96 11.53
N LYS A 460 6.93 -30.15 11.31
CA LYS A 460 5.62 -30.31 10.64
C LYS A 460 4.44 -29.87 11.49
N LEU A 461 4.65 -29.51 12.76
CA LEU A 461 3.61 -29.13 13.72
C LEU A 461 3.44 -27.61 13.90
N GLU A 462 4.15 -26.81 13.14
CA GLU A 462 4.11 -25.33 13.25
C GLU A 462 2.70 -24.74 13.18
N TYR A 463 1.84 -25.31 12.34
CA TYR A 463 0.46 -24.88 12.18
C TYR A 463 -0.51 -25.36 13.28
N LYS A 464 -0.06 -26.22 14.19
CA LYS A 464 -0.89 -26.83 15.24
C LYS A 464 -0.59 -26.29 16.65
N LEU A 465 0.21 -25.23 16.73
CA LEU A 465 0.53 -24.59 17.99
C LEU A 465 -0.68 -23.78 18.49
N VAL A 466 -1.09 -24.04 19.72
CA VAL A 466 -2.19 -23.36 20.40
C VAL A 466 -1.75 -22.91 21.78
N LEU A 467 -1.98 -21.65 22.12
CA LEU A 467 -1.83 -21.14 23.47
C LEU A 467 -3.19 -21.15 24.22
N LYS A 468 -3.15 -21.48 25.48
CA LYS A 468 -4.30 -21.50 26.38
C LYS A 468 -4.02 -20.67 27.61
N ILE A 469 -4.83 -19.67 27.88
CA ILE A 469 -4.85 -18.96 29.16
C ILE A 469 -5.88 -19.67 30.06
N ILE A 470 -5.46 -20.10 31.22
CA ILE A 470 -6.36 -20.64 32.25
C ILE A 470 -6.52 -19.60 33.34
N LEU A 471 -7.72 -19.06 33.49
CA LEU A 471 -8.05 -18.05 34.50
C LEU A 471 -8.33 -18.72 35.84
N ASP A 472 -7.75 -18.17 36.90
CA ASP A 472 -7.97 -18.61 38.27
C ASP A 472 -9.31 -18.06 38.82
N SER A 473 -10.02 -18.90 39.54
CA SER A 473 -11.41 -18.64 40.01
C SER A 473 -11.64 -17.31 40.73
N PRO A 474 -10.81 -16.84 41.70
CA PRO A 474 -11.11 -15.63 42.45
C PRO A 474 -11.08 -14.34 41.65
N TYR A 475 -10.42 -14.36 40.47
CA TYR A 475 -10.24 -13.18 39.62
C TYR A 475 -11.17 -13.17 38.39
N THR A 476 -12.01 -14.20 38.23
CA THR A 476 -12.89 -14.30 37.05
C THR A 476 -14.12 -13.40 37.22
N LYS A 477 -14.52 -12.70 36.16
CA LYS A 477 -15.76 -11.94 36.11
C LYS A 477 -16.93 -12.88 35.86
N ASN A 478 -17.83 -13.03 36.87
CA ASN A 478 -18.95 -13.98 36.80
C ASN A 478 -20.09 -13.52 35.86
N ASP A 479 -20.19 -12.20 35.60
CA ASP A 479 -21.37 -11.60 34.96
C ASP A 479 -21.19 -11.41 33.44
N ILE A 480 -20.05 -11.78 32.85
CA ILE A 480 -19.80 -11.58 31.41
C ILE A 480 -20.41 -12.76 30.66
N LYS A 481 -21.38 -12.48 29.79
CA LYS A 481 -21.82 -13.43 28.75
C LYS A 481 -20.74 -13.50 27.66
N PHE A 482 -19.77 -14.39 27.83
CA PHE A 482 -18.53 -14.50 27.07
C PHE A 482 -18.70 -14.86 25.59
N ASN A 483 -19.86 -15.39 25.21
CA ASN A 483 -20.14 -15.92 23.86
C ASN A 483 -21.10 -15.06 23.04
N LYS A 484 -21.34 -13.80 23.44
CA LYS A 484 -22.19 -12.94 22.62
C LYS A 484 -21.43 -12.59 21.33
N CYS A 485 -21.82 -13.27 20.26
CA CYS A 485 -21.38 -12.97 18.91
C CYS A 485 -22.42 -12.03 18.29
N GLU A 486 -22.01 -10.84 17.86
CA GLU A 486 -22.88 -9.99 17.05
C GLU A 486 -22.99 -10.64 15.67
N GLU A 487 -24.19 -10.74 15.11
CA GLU A 487 -24.39 -11.29 13.77
C GLU A 487 -24.80 -10.17 12.83
N ILE A 488 -24.07 -10.03 11.73
CA ILE A 488 -24.38 -9.14 10.62
C ILE A 488 -24.64 -10.04 9.40
N ILE A 489 -25.81 -9.88 8.82
CA ILE A 489 -26.20 -10.55 7.58
C ILE A 489 -26.31 -9.46 6.53
N SER A 490 -25.50 -9.53 5.49
CA SER A 490 -25.61 -8.58 4.39
C SER A 490 -26.86 -8.90 3.55
N ASP A 491 -27.41 -7.87 2.92
CA ASP A 491 -28.61 -7.97 2.06
C ASP A 491 -28.44 -8.95 0.89
N ASP A 492 -27.19 -9.29 0.56
CA ASP A 492 -26.83 -10.16 -0.57
C ASP A 492 -26.73 -11.63 -0.21
N PHE A 493 -26.70 -11.94 1.10
CA PHE A 493 -26.55 -13.31 1.56
C PHE A 493 -27.78 -14.17 1.17
N GLY A 494 -27.55 -15.25 0.45
CA GLY A 494 -28.60 -16.14 -0.05
C GLY A 494 -29.28 -15.69 -1.34
N ASN A 495 -29.08 -14.45 -1.79
CA ASN A 495 -29.79 -13.92 -2.96
C ASN A 495 -28.98 -13.94 -4.26
N ASN A 496 -27.68 -14.28 -4.23
CA ASN A 496 -26.74 -14.21 -5.36
C ASN A 496 -26.78 -12.88 -6.15
N LYS A 497 -27.33 -11.81 -5.55
CA LYS A 497 -27.57 -10.49 -6.15
C LYS A 497 -26.60 -9.44 -5.63
N PHE A 498 -25.40 -9.82 -5.25
CA PHE A 498 -24.45 -8.85 -4.82
C PHE A 498 -24.05 -7.96 -6.00
N GLU A 499 -24.36 -6.66 -5.92
CA GLU A 499 -23.69 -5.66 -6.73
C GLU A 499 -22.26 -5.51 -6.24
N TYR A 500 -21.44 -6.47 -6.60
CA TYR A 500 -20.03 -6.46 -6.30
C TYR A 500 -19.38 -5.26 -6.98
N SER A 501 -18.83 -4.36 -6.19
CA SER A 501 -17.79 -3.50 -6.73
C SER A 501 -16.62 -4.43 -7.04
N ASN A 502 -16.59 -4.88 -8.27
CA ASN A 502 -15.54 -5.71 -8.80
C ASN A 502 -14.19 -5.19 -8.32
N SER A 503 -13.29 -6.05 -7.86
CA SER A 503 -11.90 -5.65 -7.66
C SER A 503 -11.42 -5.00 -8.95
N ILE A 504 -11.16 -3.71 -8.85
CA ILE A 504 -10.67 -2.94 -9.98
C ILE A 504 -9.22 -3.33 -10.15
N ASN A 505 -8.85 -3.74 -11.34
CA ASN A 505 -7.45 -3.92 -11.67
C ASN A 505 -6.97 -2.80 -12.59
N LEU A 506 -5.66 -2.67 -12.71
CA LEU A 506 -5.07 -1.61 -13.52
C LEU A 506 -5.50 -1.67 -14.99
N ASN A 507 -5.79 -2.86 -15.52
CA ASN A 507 -6.33 -3.04 -16.87
C ASN A 507 -7.72 -2.44 -17.03
N ASP A 508 -8.56 -2.49 -15.98
CA ASP A 508 -9.88 -1.84 -16.02
C ASP A 508 -9.73 -0.32 -16.10
N CYS A 509 -8.73 0.24 -15.40
CA CYS A 509 -8.41 1.67 -15.49
C CYS A 509 -7.93 2.05 -16.90
N PHE A 510 -7.08 1.22 -17.55
CA PHE A 510 -6.68 1.46 -18.94
C PHE A 510 -7.86 1.38 -19.91
N ARG A 511 -8.73 0.36 -19.80
CA ARG A 511 -9.93 0.24 -20.62
C ARG A 511 -10.85 1.45 -20.45
N PHE A 512 -11.01 1.92 -19.22
CA PHE A 512 -11.84 3.09 -18.94
C PHE A 512 -11.21 4.38 -19.49
N TYR A 513 -9.89 4.55 -19.38
CA TYR A 513 -9.15 5.67 -19.94
C TYR A 513 -9.25 5.75 -21.48
N MET A 514 -9.23 4.58 -22.13
CA MET A 514 -9.27 4.46 -23.61
C MET A 514 -10.70 4.37 -24.18
N LYS A 515 -11.72 4.45 -23.34
CA LYS A 515 -13.11 4.45 -23.76
C LYS A 515 -13.41 5.71 -24.58
N GLU A 516 -14.22 5.56 -25.65
CA GLU A 516 -14.74 6.71 -26.36
C GLU A 516 -15.62 7.56 -25.41
N GLU A 517 -15.32 8.82 -25.30
CA GLU A 517 -16.06 9.81 -24.51
C GLU A 517 -16.66 10.91 -25.39
N THR A 518 -17.77 11.50 -24.96
CA THR A 518 -18.31 12.72 -25.57
C THR A 518 -17.75 13.92 -24.80
N LEU A 519 -17.14 14.87 -25.52
CA LEU A 519 -16.62 16.09 -24.91
C LEU A 519 -17.75 16.87 -24.23
N GLY A 520 -17.47 17.38 -23.01
CA GLY A 520 -18.44 18.16 -22.24
C GLY A 520 -18.58 19.63 -22.72
N LYS A 521 -19.58 20.32 -22.20
CA LYS A 521 -19.74 21.78 -22.38
C LYS A 521 -18.49 22.51 -21.87
N GLY A 522 -18.02 23.47 -22.68
CA GLY A 522 -16.78 24.21 -22.42
C GLY A 522 -15.53 23.58 -23.05
N ASN A 523 -15.64 22.36 -23.58
CA ASN A 523 -14.56 21.65 -24.29
C ASN A 523 -14.99 21.23 -25.70
N GLU A 524 -15.87 22.04 -26.34
CA GLU A 524 -16.35 21.75 -27.67
C GLU A 524 -15.21 21.78 -28.69
N TRP A 525 -15.23 20.83 -29.60
CA TRP A 525 -14.29 20.76 -30.70
C TRP A 525 -14.86 21.45 -31.96
N PHE A 526 -14.08 22.36 -32.57
CA PHE A 526 -14.48 23.04 -33.79
C PHE A 526 -14.33 22.10 -35.01
N CYS A 527 -15.45 21.77 -35.62
CA CYS A 527 -15.48 20.96 -36.85
C CYS A 527 -15.26 21.81 -38.08
N LYS A 528 -14.13 21.64 -38.76
CA LYS A 528 -13.79 22.41 -39.97
C LYS A 528 -14.78 22.19 -41.15
N ILE A 529 -15.50 21.05 -41.19
CA ILE A 529 -16.50 20.79 -42.24
C ILE A 529 -17.83 21.44 -41.90
N CYS A 530 -18.31 21.30 -40.66
CA CYS A 530 -19.55 21.91 -40.22
C CYS A 530 -19.42 23.43 -39.95
N GLN A 531 -18.19 23.95 -39.82
CA GLN A 531 -17.87 25.32 -39.41
C GLN A 531 -18.47 25.73 -38.06
N GLU A 532 -18.60 24.75 -37.12
CA GLU A 532 -19.21 24.95 -35.82
C GLU A 532 -18.50 24.15 -34.72
N SER A 533 -18.56 24.67 -33.49
CA SER A 533 -18.12 23.94 -32.30
C SER A 533 -19.16 22.88 -31.91
N ARG A 534 -18.69 21.65 -31.66
CA ARG A 534 -19.54 20.48 -31.42
C ARG A 534 -19.04 19.69 -30.22
N LEU A 535 -19.94 19.04 -29.52
CA LEU A 535 -19.62 18.01 -28.50
C LEU A 535 -19.16 16.74 -29.22
N ALA A 536 -17.92 16.77 -29.69
CA ALA A 536 -17.34 15.67 -30.47
C ALA A 536 -17.09 14.43 -29.60
N LYS A 537 -17.05 13.29 -30.26
CA LYS A 537 -16.57 12.05 -29.61
C LYS A 537 -15.07 11.99 -29.72
N ARG A 538 -14.39 11.69 -28.57
CA ARG A 538 -12.96 11.56 -28.49
C ARG A 538 -12.57 10.17 -27.96
N LYS A 539 -11.55 9.57 -28.55
CA LYS A 539 -10.91 8.34 -28.09
C LYS A 539 -9.41 8.56 -28.00
N ILE A 540 -8.79 8.11 -26.92
CA ILE A 540 -7.35 8.14 -26.72
C ILE A 540 -6.83 6.71 -26.71
N ASP A 541 -5.84 6.42 -27.57
CA ASP A 541 -5.16 5.13 -27.62
C ASP A 541 -3.66 5.33 -27.38
N LEU A 542 -2.99 4.39 -26.70
CA LEU A 542 -1.54 4.41 -26.54
C LEU A 542 -0.86 4.06 -27.87
N PHE A 543 0.17 4.82 -28.24
CA PHE A 543 0.88 4.58 -29.50
C PHE A 543 2.32 4.17 -29.31
N TYR A 544 3.11 4.97 -28.57
CA TYR A 544 4.43 4.61 -28.08
C TYR A 544 4.52 4.73 -26.59
N LEU A 545 5.12 3.75 -25.94
CA LEU A 545 5.33 3.76 -24.51
C LEU A 545 6.76 4.16 -24.15
N PRO A 546 6.98 4.88 -23.03
CA PRO A 546 8.30 5.29 -22.58
C PRO A 546 9.09 4.10 -22.01
N LYS A 547 10.38 4.30 -21.71
CA LYS A 547 11.18 3.32 -20.96
C LYS A 547 10.73 3.19 -19.51
N PHE A 548 10.42 4.32 -18.87
CA PHE A 548 9.85 4.41 -17.53
C PHE A 548 8.46 5.01 -17.62
N LEU A 549 7.47 4.23 -17.26
CA LEU A 549 6.06 4.63 -17.31
C LEU A 549 5.60 5.00 -15.90
N ILE A 550 5.21 6.26 -15.72
CA ILE A 550 4.65 6.78 -14.48
C ILE A 550 3.15 6.88 -14.63
N ILE A 551 2.41 6.22 -13.74
CA ILE A 551 0.95 6.18 -13.73
C ILE A 551 0.45 6.77 -12.42
N SER A 552 -0.36 7.82 -12.49
CA SER A 552 -1.14 8.33 -11.36
C SER A 552 -2.55 7.77 -11.43
N LEU A 553 -3.05 7.25 -10.32
CA LEU A 553 -4.44 6.85 -10.16
C LEU A 553 -5.25 8.07 -9.74
N LYS A 554 -6.28 8.44 -10.51
CA LYS A 554 -7.09 9.65 -10.23
C LYS A 554 -7.98 9.45 -9.00
N ARG A 555 -7.33 9.39 -7.82
CA ARG A 555 -7.99 9.19 -6.52
C ARG A 555 -8.64 10.44 -5.96
N PHE A 556 -8.14 11.62 -6.33
CA PHE A 556 -8.64 12.89 -5.82
C PHE A 556 -9.55 13.54 -6.87
N SER A 557 -10.76 13.90 -6.46
CA SER A 557 -11.75 14.59 -7.29
C SER A 557 -12.44 15.70 -6.50
N ASN A 558 -12.78 16.78 -7.17
CA ASN A 558 -13.59 17.85 -6.58
C ASN A 558 -15.05 17.60 -6.96
N VAL A 559 -15.89 17.33 -5.98
CA VAL A 559 -17.33 17.12 -6.13
C VAL A 559 -18.01 18.17 -5.26
N GLU A 560 -18.82 19.04 -5.87
CA GLU A 560 -19.56 20.11 -5.17
C GLU A 560 -18.67 20.98 -4.25
N ASN A 561 -17.49 21.35 -4.71
CA ASN A 561 -16.46 22.09 -3.98
C ASN A 561 -15.86 21.35 -2.76
N GLN A 562 -16.08 20.06 -2.63
CA GLN A 562 -15.42 19.22 -1.66
C GLN A 562 -14.39 18.29 -2.33
N LEU A 563 -13.18 18.27 -1.82
CA LEU A 563 -12.15 17.35 -2.28
C LEU A 563 -12.40 15.97 -1.68
N ILE A 564 -12.71 15.00 -2.54
CA ILE A 564 -13.01 13.62 -2.16
C ILE A 564 -11.87 12.70 -2.61
N LYS A 565 -11.46 11.78 -1.72
CA LYS A 565 -10.48 10.74 -2.05
C LYS A 565 -11.17 9.41 -2.30
N ASP A 566 -10.97 8.86 -3.50
CA ASP A 566 -11.33 7.48 -3.81
C ASP A 566 -10.35 6.51 -3.13
N ARG A 567 -10.87 5.63 -2.28
CA ARG A 567 -10.10 4.64 -1.50
C ARG A 567 -10.22 3.22 -2.07
N GLN A 568 -10.81 3.06 -3.23
CA GLN A 568 -10.98 1.74 -3.84
C GLN A 568 -9.61 1.08 -4.05
N TYR A 569 -9.53 -0.20 -3.70
CA TYR A 569 -8.36 -1.00 -3.99
C TYR A 569 -8.26 -1.24 -5.50
N ILE A 570 -7.09 -1.01 -6.05
CA ILE A 570 -6.77 -1.27 -7.45
C ILE A 570 -5.66 -2.28 -7.49
N ASP A 571 -5.96 -3.47 -8.02
CA ASP A 571 -4.97 -4.53 -8.21
C ASP A 571 -4.06 -4.20 -9.40
N PHE A 572 -2.75 -4.23 -9.19
CA PHE A 572 -1.76 -3.98 -10.23
C PHE A 572 -0.63 -5.01 -10.17
N PRO A 573 -0.11 -5.44 -11.34
CA PRO A 573 0.96 -6.41 -11.39
C PRO A 573 2.30 -5.77 -10.95
N ILE A 574 3.08 -6.52 -10.16
CA ILE A 574 4.44 -6.12 -9.78
C ILE A 574 5.42 -6.49 -10.91
N LYS A 575 5.20 -7.64 -11.55
CA LYS A 575 6.03 -8.15 -12.64
C LYS A 575 5.19 -8.43 -13.88
N ASP A 576 5.82 -8.33 -15.04
CA ASP A 576 5.25 -8.73 -16.33
C ASP A 576 3.91 -8.05 -16.67
N MET A 577 3.73 -6.77 -16.31
CA MET A 577 2.60 -5.99 -16.80
C MET A 577 2.65 -5.90 -18.32
N ASP A 578 1.72 -6.54 -19.00
CA ASP A 578 1.64 -6.55 -20.46
C ASP A 578 0.59 -5.52 -20.95
N LEU A 579 1.07 -4.50 -21.65
CA LEU A 579 0.24 -3.44 -22.24
C LEU A 579 0.04 -3.64 -23.75
N SER A 580 0.42 -4.79 -24.32
CA SER A 580 0.33 -5.03 -25.77
C SER A 580 -1.07 -4.81 -26.33
N ASP A 581 -2.13 -5.14 -25.59
CA ASP A 581 -3.51 -4.95 -26.02
C ASP A 581 -3.95 -3.49 -26.11
N TYR A 582 -3.22 -2.58 -25.47
CA TYR A 582 -3.53 -1.15 -25.42
C TYR A 582 -2.69 -0.30 -26.36
N VAL A 583 -1.67 -0.86 -27.00
CA VAL A 583 -0.71 -0.14 -27.86
C VAL A 583 -1.02 -0.38 -29.31
N LEU A 584 -1.22 0.70 -30.08
CA LEU A 584 -1.46 0.65 -31.52
C LEU A 584 -0.16 0.76 -32.35
N GLY A 585 0.91 1.24 -31.76
CA GLY A 585 2.19 1.45 -32.45
C GLY A 585 2.96 0.17 -32.79
N PRO A 586 4.05 0.26 -33.56
CA PRO A 586 4.80 -0.88 -34.07
C PRO A 586 5.52 -1.67 -32.97
N GLU A 587 5.74 -1.08 -31.79
CA GLU A 587 6.42 -1.73 -30.66
C GLU A 587 5.48 -2.49 -29.72
N LYS A 588 4.27 -2.81 -30.18
CA LYS A 588 3.25 -3.54 -29.42
C LYS A 588 3.82 -4.76 -28.65
N LYS A 589 4.68 -5.55 -29.29
CA LYS A 589 5.29 -6.75 -28.66
C LYS A 589 6.30 -6.45 -27.56
N LYS A 590 6.79 -5.21 -27.45
CA LYS A 590 7.77 -4.76 -26.45
C LYS A 590 7.12 -3.94 -25.32
N SER A 591 5.87 -4.21 -24.99
CA SER A 591 5.07 -3.42 -24.03
C SER A 591 4.96 -4.09 -22.66
N LYS A 592 5.98 -4.84 -22.24
CA LYS A 592 6.04 -5.46 -20.90
C LYS A 592 6.83 -4.62 -19.93
N TYR A 593 6.33 -4.54 -18.70
CA TYR A 593 6.89 -3.70 -17.65
C TYR A 593 6.93 -4.42 -16.30
N ASP A 594 7.93 -4.07 -15.48
CA ASP A 594 8.01 -4.43 -14.07
C ASP A 594 7.87 -3.16 -13.21
N LEU A 595 7.10 -3.26 -12.14
CA LEU A 595 6.98 -2.20 -11.14
C LEU A 595 8.29 -2.07 -10.38
N TYR A 596 8.75 -0.82 -10.13
CA TYR A 596 9.94 -0.58 -9.32
C TYR A 596 9.72 0.44 -8.19
N ALA A 597 8.66 1.25 -8.26
CA ALA A 597 8.32 2.13 -7.15
C ALA A 597 6.82 2.43 -7.08
N VAL A 598 6.35 2.70 -5.87
CA VAL A 598 4.96 3.09 -5.56
C VAL A 598 4.98 4.23 -4.56
N CYS A 599 4.39 5.38 -4.92
CA CYS A 599 4.03 6.40 -3.95
C CYS A 599 2.66 6.07 -3.37
N ARG A 600 2.55 6.02 -2.03
CA ARG A 600 1.31 5.72 -1.30
C ARG A 600 0.84 6.94 -0.54
N HIS A 601 -0.49 7.10 -0.43
CA HIS A 601 -1.10 8.14 0.38
C HIS A 601 -2.08 7.54 1.39
N PHE A 602 -1.86 7.81 2.67
CA PHE A 602 -2.71 7.41 3.79
C PHE A 602 -3.57 8.59 4.25
N GLY A 603 -4.71 8.32 4.86
CA GLY A 603 -5.57 9.35 5.45
C GLY A 603 -6.54 10.00 4.47
N SER A 604 -7.03 11.18 4.83
CA SER A 604 -7.98 12.00 4.06
C SER A 604 -7.27 12.99 3.14
N CYS A 605 -8.06 13.78 2.39
CA CYS A 605 -7.52 14.84 1.52
C CYS A 605 -6.80 15.93 2.32
N ASP A 606 -7.36 16.31 3.47
CA ASP A 606 -6.86 17.45 4.26
C ASP A 606 -5.80 17.05 5.30
N SER A 607 -5.77 15.77 5.67
CA SER A 607 -4.80 15.26 6.66
C SER A 607 -4.38 13.85 6.28
N GLY A 608 -3.28 13.77 5.58
CA GLY A 608 -2.74 12.53 5.06
C GLY A 608 -1.24 12.40 5.30
N HIS A 609 -0.69 11.26 4.93
CA HIS A 609 0.73 11.01 4.97
C HIS A 609 1.16 10.22 3.73
N TYR A 610 2.25 10.67 3.11
CA TYR A 610 2.83 9.99 1.96
C TYR A 610 4.03 9.13 2.37
N THR A 611 4.15 7.96 1.77
CA THR A 611 5.33 7.09 1.84
C THR A 611 5.65 6.54 0.46
N ALA A 612 6.88 6.10 0.26
CA ALA A 612 7.26 5.41 -0.97
C ALA A 612 7.68 3.96 -0.69
N LEU A 613 7.39 3.07 -1.62
CA LEU A 613 7.96 1.72 -1.69
C LEU A 613 8.79 1.66 -2.95
N CYS A 614 10.08 1.34 -2.83
CA CYS A 614 10.97 1.30 -3.99
C CYS A 614 11.81 0.03 -3.99
N GLN A 615 12.00 -0.52 -5.19
CA GLN A 615 12.97 -1.57 -5.43
C GLN A 615 14.33 -0.91 -5.65
N ASN A 616 15.28 -1.23 -4.78
CA ASN A 616 16.64 -0.71 -4.90
C ASN A 616 17.47 -1.58 -5.88
N ILE A 617 18.70 -1.15 -6.14
CA ILE A 617 19.61 -1.83 -7.06
C ILE A 617 19.98 -3.27 -6.63
N ASP A 618 19.86 -3.61 -5.36
CA ASP A 618 20.01 -4.97 -4.82
C ASP A 618 18.80 -5.88 -5.09
N ASN A 619 17.81 -5.40 -5.84
CA ASN A 619 16.52 -6.02 -6.15
C ASN A 619 15.61 -6.28 -4.95
N LYS A 620 15.93 -5.73 -3.78
CA LYS A 620 15.06 -5.76 -2.61
C LYS A 620 14.14 -4.55 -2.57
N TRP A 621 13.01 -4.72 -1.88
CA TRP A 621 12.05 -3.65 -1.70
C TRP A 621 12.23 -2.97 -0.36
N TYR A 622 12.13 -1.64 -0.37
CA TYR A 622 12.28 -0.79 0.81
C TYR A 622 11.13 0.20 0.91
N GLN A 623 10.64 0.40 2.13
CA GLN A 623 9.72 1.48 2.46
C GLN A 623 10.51 2.70 2.90
N TYR A 624 10.27 3.82 2.24
CA TYR A 624 10.76 5.14 2.61
C TYR A 624 9.62 5.90 3.30
N ASN A 625 9.78 6.15 4.58
CA ASN A 625 8.84 6.90 5.41
C ASN A 625 9.60 8.07 6.04
N ASP A 626 9.64 9.19 5.32
CA ASP A 626 10.50 10.34 5.62
C ASP A 626 11.96 9.90 5.85
N SER A 627 12.54 10.11 7.02
CA SER A 627 13.92 9.73 7.34
C SER A 627 14.11 8.22 7.60
N ILE A 628 13.04 7.47 7.76
CA ILE A 628 13.09 6.04 8.10
C ILE A 628 13.02 5.21 6.82
N VAL A 629 13.99 4.30 6.65
CA VAL A 629 14.02 3.34 5.53
C VAL A 629 14.11 1.92 6.08
N ASN A 630 13.14 1.08 5.72
CA ASN A 630 13.07 -0.31 6.16
C ASN A 630 12.90 -1.25 4.96
N GLU A 631 13.55 -2.41 5.01
CA GLU A 631 13.31 -3.50 4.06
C GLU A 631 11.90 -4.07 4.26
N ILE A 632 11.20 -4.36 3.17
CA ILE A 632 9.84 -4.91 3.18
C ILE A 632 9.74 -6.13 2.25
N ASP A 633 8.73 -6.97 2.48
CA ASP A 633 8.42 -8.07 1.57
C ASP A 633 7.68 -7.58 0.31
N GLU A 634 7.95 -8.21 -0.85
CA GLU A 634 7.27 -7.91 -2.13
C GLU A 634 5.73 -8.06 -2.01
N ASN A 635 5.26 -8.93 -1.13
CA ASN A 635 3.82 -9.11 -0.86
C ASN A 635 3.14 -7.89 -0.20
N GLU A 636 3.91 -6.94 0.33
CA GLU A 636 3.38 -5.74 0.99
C GLU A 636 3.20 -4.54 0.04
N ILE A 637 3.56 -4.70 -1.24
CA ILE A 637 3.59 -3.59 -2.20
C ILE A 637 2.20 -3.21 -2.67
N ASN A 638 1.37 -4.20 -2.99
CA ASN A 638 0.03 -3.95 -3.55
C ASN A 638 -0.97 -3.62 -2.44
N THR A 639 -1.24 -2.34 -2.25
CA THR A 639 -2.09 -1.81 -1.18
C THR A 639 -3.14 -0.84 -1.71
N ALA A 640 -4.20 -0.62 -0.93
CA ALA A 640 -5.26 0.34 -1.26
C ALA A 640 -4.77 1.80 -1.28
N GLU A 641 -3.65 2.08 -0.63
CA GLU A 641 -3.04 3.41 -0.54
C GLU A 641 -2.18 3.77 -1.74
N ALA A 642 -1.94 2.84 -2.68
CA ALA A 642 -1.17 3.09 -3.90
C ALA A 642 -1.78 4.27 -4.68
N TYR A 643 -0.95 5.27 -5.00
CA TYR A 643 -1.37 6.49 -5.67
C TYR A 643 -0.61 6.74 -6.96
N VAL A 644 0.72 6.70 -6.95
CA VAL A 644 1.54 6.81 -8.15
C VAL A 644 2.39 5.56 -8.30
N LEU A 645 2.31 4.93 -9.48
CA LEU A 645 2.99 3.70 -9.83
C LEU A 645 4.10 3.99 -10.84
N PHE A 646 5.26 3.41 -10.62
CA PHE A 646 6.43 3.59 -11.49
C PHE A 646 6.85 2.25 -12.06
N PHE A 647 6.81 2.13 -13.38
CA PHE A 647 7.10 0.91 -14.12
C PHE A 647 8.32 1.08 -15.00
N ARG A 648 9.15 0.05 -15.08
CA ARG A 648 10.34 -0.04 -15.94
C ARG A 648 10.08 -1.06 -17.04
N ARG A 649 10.32 -0.67 -18.32
CA ARG A 649 10.16 -1.56 -19.47
C ARG A 649 11.15 -2.72 -19.38
N LYS A 650 10.66 -3.93 -19.65
CA LYS A 650 11.52 -5.11 -19.83
C LYS A 650 12.10 -5.10 -21.25
N TYR A 651 13.37 -5.41 -21.33
CA TYR A 651 14.04 -5.70 -22.59
C TYR A 651 14.42 -7.18 -22.57
N ASP A 652 13.95 -7.92 -23.58
CA ASP A 652 14.30 -9.32 -23.82
C ASP A 652 15.78 -9.49 -24.15
#